data_726bf955253fa7741dedc3b25f7d1bc1
#
_entry.id   726bf955253fa7741dedc3b25f7d1bc1
#
_cell.length_a   1.000
_cell.length_b   1.000
_cell.length_c   1.000
_cell.angle_alpha   90.00
_cell.angle_beta   90.00
_cell.angle_gamma   90.00
#
_symmetry.space_group_name_H-M   'P 1'
#
loop_
_entity.id
_entity.type
_entity.pdbx_description
1 polymer ?
#
loop_
_entity_poly.entity_id
_entity_poly.type
_entity_poly.pdbx_seq_one_letter_code
_entity_poly.pdbx_strand_id
1 'polypeptide(L)'
;MRCFRQLLFILAVMVCGHLMAQNSQRDLERLMQNHGEYFFTLTVDQPSEIQTISDLCSVASTDGKTMVCFANPNQYRILVDFGYRPQLQMPPSMLEEPVMWDGSHRETYDWDAYPTYNAYENMMQSFAAEHPERCTYFELGTLDSGRKLMFCRINNGHPEGKPRFLYTSTMHGNETTGYMLMLRLIDELCTSNDPRIVNLVNNLDIFICPNTNPDGTYYTSNQSVYGARRENANEIDLNRHYPDFDKGPHPDNNWCYQDETQWLMNLAQDYKFTMAANFHTGSEVLNYPWDTHPSLHADDEWWKLVCHEYADQCHEWDTNYMNMPHQCADHGIINGYQWYTISGSRQDYMNYYAQCREVTIECSNTYIPNATTMPMYWNYNHNSMLSYMEQCLNGIHGTITDAETGGPIVATVSIERHDHHGSEVSSHLPAGDYHRPIKEGTYEVTYSAYGYESQTFTISVNDNEAVKQDVQLTPIPNTPPLADFDAEKELVTVGSTVRFNDLSQGLRLVSWAWQFEGGTPATSTEHNPVVVYETPGTFDVALTVTDASGQTHTLTKSNYIDVYHSISIHNGEVTLADCRGLFLPSGGDCGHYGNNENYKMTIRPENTNRRIIVNFLNFKTQPNADVLSVYDGTSTNAPLIGSFSGMELPDSITATNTEGALTFTFISSEYINFFGWVATLTCTGGESVDENGMEVAIVYPNPCKSSLNIETKGLVNYGLYNSLGQCVLSGVFVDETLVETTGLPAGVYILRIIGESGCKVEKLVIEK
;
A
#
# COMPACT_ATOMS: atom_id res chain seq x y z
N MET A 1 11.10 -20.15 -67.11
CA MET A 1 10.66 -18.76 -66.93
C MET A 1 9.37 -18.58 -66.17
N ARG A 2 8.32 -19.42 -66.32
CA ARG A 2 7.07 -19.28 -65.52
C ARG A 2 7.24 -19.56 -64.03
N CYS A 3 7.98 -20.60 -63.63
CA CYS A 3 8.26 -20.90 -62.20
C CYS A 3 9.08 -19.80 -61.50
N PHE A 4 10.03 -19.18 -62.20
CA PHE A 4 10.85 -18.10 -61.63
C PHE A 4 10.05 -16.80 -61.39
N ARG A 5 9.05 -16.51 -62.24
CA ARG A 5 8.12 -15.40 -62.03
C ARG A 5 7.14 -15.63 -60.88
N GLN A 6 6.70 -16.87 -60.66
CA GLN A 6 5.84 -17.21 -59.54
C GLN A 6 6.61 -17.14 -58.22
N LEU A 7 7.85 -17.61 -58.17
CA LEU A 7 8.70 -17.50 -56.97
C LEU A 7 9.01 -16.03 -56.60
N LEU A 8 9.29 -15.19 -57.61
CA LEU A 8 9.50 -13.75 -57.41
C LEU A 8 8.24 -13.02 -56.93
N PHE A 9 7.05 -13.44 -57.42
CA PHE A 9 5.78 -12.85 -57.00
C PHE A 9 5.43 -13.26 -55.56
N ILE A 10 5.66 -14.53 -55.15
CA ILE A 10 5.49 -15.02 -53.80
C ILE A 10 6.49 -14.32 -52.84
N LEU A 11 7.74 -14.17 -53.26
CA LEU A 11 8.74 -13.44 -52.48
C LEU A 11 8.38 -11.96 -52.29
N ALA A 12 7.88 -11.31 -53.36
CA ALA A 12 7.45 -9.92 -53.31
C ALA A 12 6.20 -9.73 -52.42
N VAL A 13 5.23 -10.67 -52.45
CA VAL A 13 4.06 -10.64 -51.58
C VAL A 13 4.46 -10.88 -50.14
N MET A 14 5.40 -11.81 -49.86
CA MET A 14 5.91 -12.03 -48.50
C MET A 14 6.72 -10.82 -48.00
N VAL A 15 7.54 -10.19 -48.83
CA VAL A 15 8.29 -8.99 -48.47
C VAL A 15 7.36 -7.77 -48.29
N CYS A 16 6.36 -7.59 -49.13
CA CYS A 16 5.34 -6.56 -48.92
C CYS A 16 4.49 -6.81 -47.68
N GLY A 17 4.09 -8.05 -47.41
CA GLY A 17 3.40 -8.42 -46.20
C GLY A 17 4.23 -8.18 -44.94
N HIS A 18 5.53 -8.52 -44.98
CA HIS A 18 6.46 -8.24 -43.87
C HIS A 18 6.68 -6.74 -43.64
N LEU A 19 6.82 -5.97 -44.70
CA LEU A 19 6.97 -4.50 -44.67
C LEU A 19 5.69 -3.81 -44.14
N MET A 20 4.51 -4.27 -44.52
CA MET A 20 3.24 -3.75 -44.01
C MET A 20 3.08 -4.11 -42.53
N ALA A 21 3.40 -5.32 -42.11
CA ALA A 21 3.36 -5.74 -40.69
C ALA A 21 4.35 -4.95 -39.83
N GLN A 22 5.59 -4.71 -40.32
CA GLN A 22 6.58 -3.89 -39.63
C GLN A 22 6.15 -2.42 -39.52
N ASN A 23 5.51 -1.86 -40.54
CA ASN A 23 4.99 -0.49 -40.47
C ASN A 23 3.84 -0.38 -39.45
N SER A 24 2.94 -1.36 -39.42
CA SER A 24 1.86 -1.37 -38.44
C SER A 24 2.36 -1.49 -36.99
N GLN A 25 3.40 -2.28 -36.75
CA GLN A 25 4.01 -2.39 -35.41
C GLN A 25 4.72 -1.10 -34.97
N ARG A 26 5.41 -0.41 -35.89
CA ARG A 26 6.02 0.90 -35.60
C ARG A 26 4.98 1.99 -35.30
N ASP A 27 3.87 1.97 -36.02
CA ASP A 27 2.78 2.92 -35.79
C ASP A 27 2.11 2.67 -34.45
N LEU A 28 1.93 1.39 -34.03
CA LEU A 28 1.45 1.01 -32.70
C LEU A 28 2.45 1.43 -31.61
N GLU A 29 3.73 1.16 -31.79
CA GLU A 29 4.77 1.55 -30.84
C GLU A 29 4.78 3.06 -30.59
N ARG A 30 4.68 3.86 -31.67
CA ARG A 30 4.60 5.33 -31.58
C ARG A 30 3.33 5.80 -30.88
N LEU A 31 2.20 5.16 -31.15
CA LEU A 31 0.92 5.46 -30.50
C LEU A 31 1.03 5.19 -29.00
N MET A 32 1.53 4.01 -28.59
CA MET A 32 1.68 3.63 -27.20
C MET A 32 2.71 4.49 -26.47
N GLN A 33 3.81 4.83 -27.10
CA GLN A 33 4.80 5.76 -26.55
C GLN A 33 4.17 7.13 -26.25
N ASN A 34 3.33 7.65 -27.15
CA ASN A 34 2.64 8.91 -26.93
C ASN A 34 1.52 8.78 -25.88
N HIS A 35 0.89 7.62 -25.80
CA HIS A 35 -0.12 7.32 -24.79
C HIS A 35 0.52 7.05 -23.42
N GLY A 36 1.77 6.55 -23.37
CA GLY A 36 2.51 6.22 -22.16
C GLY A 36 2.11 4.88 -21.52
N GLU A 37 1.42 4.02 -22.25
CA GLU A 37 1.10 2.65 -21.85
C GLU A 37 1.22 1.71 -23.04
N TYR A 38 1.94 0.61 -22.86
CA TYR A 38 2.10 -0.46 -23.83
C TYR A 38 1.20 -1.64 -23.46
N PHE A 39 0.49 -2.15 -24.46
CA PHE A 39 -0.28 -3.38 -24.36
C PHE A 39 0.22 -4.41 -25.35
N PHE A 40 0.53 -5.61 -24.88
CA PHE A 40 1.20 -6.63 -25.71
C PHE A 40 0.99 -8.03 -25.17
N THR A 41 1.31 -9.01 -26.02
CA THR A 41 1.45 -10.40 -25.59
C THR A 41 2.91 -10.84 -25.63
N LEU A 42 3.27 -11.74 -24.72
CA LEU A 42 4.55 -12.43 -24.70
C LEU A 42 4.31 -13.94 -24.70
N THR A 43 5.11 -14.67 -25.47
CA THR A 43 5.18 -16.13 -25.38
C THR A 43 6.36 -16.51 -24.49
N VAL A 44 6.14 -17.38 -23.50
CA VAL A 44 7.16 -17.88 -22.58
C VAL A 44 7.49 -19.33 -22.91
N ASP A 45 8.76 -19.66 -22.87
CA ASP A 45 9.26 -21.02 -23.14
C ASP A 45 9.28 -21.86 -21.85
N GLN A 46 9.45 -21.21 -20.69
CA GLN A 46 9.54 -21.85 -19.38
C GLN A 46 8.60 -21.19 -18.37
N PRO A 47 7.89 -21.94 -17.52
CA PRO A 47 7.03 -21.35 -16.49
C PRO A 47 7.75 -20.39 -15.52
N SER A 48 9.06 -20.57 -15.29
CA SER A 48 9.86 -19.67 -14.45
C SER A 48 10.00 -18.24 -15.03
N GLU A 49 9.79 -18.06 -16.33
CA GLU A 49 9.82 -16.74 -16.97
C GLU A 49 8.59 -15.90 -16.61
N ILE A 50 7.46 -16.55 -16.27
CA ILE A 50 6.24 -15.86 -15.88
C ILE A 50 6.53 -14.95 -14.68
N GLN A 51 7.19 -15.46 -13.65
CA GLN A 51 7.56 -14.66 -12.47
C GLN A 51 8.51 -13.52 -12.84
N THR A 52 9.54 -13.80 -13.63
CA THR A 52 10.49 -12.77 -14.07
C THR A 52 9.79 -11.63 -14.84
N ILE A 53 8.83 -11.96 -15.70
CA ILE A 53 8.07 -10.97 -16.45
C ILE A 53 7.11 -10.21 -15.53
N SER A 54 6.46 -10.91 -14.58
CA SER A 54 5.58 -10.29 -13.57
C SER A 54 6.32 -9.30 -12.66
N ASP A 55 7.62 -9.52 -12.41
CA ASP A 55 8.46 -8.60 -11.65
C ASP A 55 8.89 -7.36 -12.48
N LEU A 56 8.73 -7.41 -13.82
CA LEU A 56 9.15 -6.35 -14.74
C LEU A 56 7.99 -5.53 -15.28
N CYS A 57 6.78 -6.06 -15.36
CA CYS A 57 5.60 -5.38 -15.87
C CYS A 57 4.30 -5.97 -15.29
N SER A 58 3.18 -5.30 -15.51
CA SER A 58 1.87 -5.78 -15.08
C SER A 58 1.35 -6.90 -15.98
N VAL A 59 1.20 -8.09 -15.42
CA VAL A 59 0.55 -9.22 -16.09
C VAL A 59 -0.95 -9.12 -15.85
N ALA A 60 -1.72 -9.04 -16.94
CA ALA A 60 -3.18 -9.01 -16.90
C ALA A 60 -3.77 -10.43 -16.90
N SER A 61 -3.20 -11.34 -17.69
CA SER A 61 -3.60 -12.75 -17.70
C SER A 61 -2.51 -13.63 -18.28
N THR A 62 -2.58 -14.92 -17.97
CA THR A 62 -1.70 -15.95 -18.55
C THR A 62 -2.40 -17.30 -18.64
N ASP A 63 -2.12 -18.03 -19.70
CA ASP A 63 -2.49 -19.45 -19.87
C ASP A 63 -1.31 -20.41 -19.58
N GLY A 64 -0.21 -19.88 -19.02
CA GLY A 64 1.02 -20.62 -18.75
C GLY A 64 1.99 -20.68 -19.93
N LYS A 65 1.62 -20.16 -21.11
CA LYS A 65 2.45 -20.09 -22.32
C LYS A 65 2.45 -18.69 -22.94
N THR A 66 1.29 -18.05 -22.93
CA THR A 66 1.10 -16.70 -23.44
C THR A 66 0.72 -15.82 -22.26
N MET A 67 1.36 -14.68 -22.15
CA MET A 67 1.06 -13.65 -21.17
C MET A 67 0.48 -12.45 -21.89
N VAL A 68 -0.57 -11.88 -21.34
CA VAL A 68 -1.11 -10.57 -21.73
C VAL A 68 -0.60 -9.54 -20.72
N CYS A 69 0.06 -8.50 -21.19
CA CYS A 69 0.77 -7.58 -20.33
C CYS A 69 0.46 -6.12 -20.66
N PHE A 70 0.49 -5.31 -19.60
CA PHE A 70 0.63 -3.86 -19.66
C PHE A 70 2.01 -3.46 -19.13
N ALA A 71 2.53 -2.39 -19.70
CA ALA A 71 3.78 -1.80 -19.24
C ALA A 71 3.77 -0.29 -19.50
N ASN A 72 4.31 0.48 -18.60
CA ASN A 72 4.69 1.84 -18.91
C ASN A 72 5.93 1.86 -19.85
N PRO A 73 6.33 3.00 -20.41
CA PRO A 73 7.45 3.07 -21.35
C PRO A 73 8.76 2.50 -20.78
N ASN A 74 8.99 2.67 -19.47
CA ASN A 74 10.17 2.17 -18.78
C ASN A 74 10.20 0.65 -18.69
N GLN A 75 9.12 0.06 -18.20
CA GLN A 75 8.94 -1.38 -18.07
C GLN A 75 9.05 -2.08 -19.42
N TYR A 76 8.37 -1.54 -20.43
CA TYR A 76 8.45 -2.07 -21.80
C TYR A 76 9.89 -2.09 -22.34
N ARG A 77 10.64 -1.00 -22.12
CA ARG A 77 12.03 -0.90 -22.55
C ARG A 77 12.93 -1.92 -21.84
N ILE A 78 12.75 -2.04 -20.53
CA ILE A 78 13.48 -3.02 -19.71
C ILE A 78 13.24 -4.45 -20.26
N LEU A 79 11.99 -4.82 -20.53
CA LEU A 79 11.66 -6.12 -21.12
C LEU A 79 12.38 -6.36 -22.45
N VAL A 80 12.40 -5.36 -23.35
CA VAL A 80 13.09 -5.46 -24.65
C VAL A 80 14.60 -5.60 -24.45
N ASP A 81 15.19 -4.89 -23.51
CA ASP A 81 16.64 -4.93 -23.21
C ASP A 81 17.04 -6.28 -22.56
N PHE A 82 16.15 -6.91 -21.79
CA PHE A 82 16.32 -8.28 -21.30
C PHE A 82 16.23 -9.33 -22.41
N GLY A 83 15.85 -8.92 -23.62
CA GLY A 83 15.81 -9.79 -24.79
C GLY A 83 14.45 -10.36 -25.14
N TYR A 84 13.40 -10.02 -24.37
CA TYR A 84 12.03 -10.40 -24.70
C TYR A 84 11.56 -9.75 -26.00
N ARG A 85 10.55 -10.31 -26.63
CA ARG A 85 10.01 -9.85 -27.91
C ARG A 85 8.50 -9.67 -27.82
N PRO A 86 8.02 -8.57 -27.18
CA PRO A 86 6.60 -8.27 -27.07
C PRO A 86 5.93 -8.14 -28.45
N GLN A 87 4.72 -8.70 -28.57
CA GLN A 87 3.84 -8.52 -29.71
C GLN A 87 2.84 -7.43 -29.37
N LEU A 88 3.07 -6.21 -29.83
CA LEU A 88 2.21 -5.05 -29.54
C LEU A 88 0.81 -5.26 -30.09
N GLN A 89 -0.18 -4.89 -29.31
CA GLN A 89 -1.58 -4.88 -29.65
C GLN A 89 -2.20 -3.52 -29.33
N MET A 90 -3.32 -3.16 -29.96
CA MET A 90 -4.01 -1.92 -29.62
C MET A 90 -4.50 -1.99 -28.17
N PRO A 91 -4.19 -0.97 -27.35
CA PRO A 91 -4.71 -0.93 -25.97
C PRO A 91 -6.22 -1.11 -25.92
N PRO A 92 -6.74 -1.94 -25.01
CA PRO A 92 -8.18 -2.20 -24.95
C PRO A 92 -9.03 -0.94 -24.79
N SER A 93 -8.52 0.06 -24.09
CA SER A 93 -9.17 1.36 -23.88
C SER A 93 -9.24 2.24 -25.12
N MET A 94 -8.57 1.83 -26.21
CA MET A 94 -8.50 2.57 -27.49
C MET A 94 -9.11 1.80 -28.66
N LEU A 95 -9.74 0.64 -28.41
CA LEU A 95 -10.33 -0.17 -29.49
C LEU A 95 -11.60 0.44 -30.06
N GLU A 96 -12.46 0.98 -29.19
CA GLU A 96 -13.75 1.57 -29.56
C GLU A 96 -13.99 2.85 -28.76
N GLU A 97 -14.64 3.84 -29.37
CA GLU A 97 -15.10 5.04 -28.67
C GLU A 97 -16.26 4.65 -27.73
N PRO A 98 -16.13 4.83 -26.40
CA PRO A 98 -17.22 4.52 -25.48
C PRO A 98 -18.36 5.52 -25.61
N VAL A 99 -19.59 5.05 -25.38
CA VAL A 99 -20.73 5.96 -25.25
C VAL A 99 -20.63 6.69 -23.92
N MET A 100 -20.62 8.01 -23.98
CA MET A 100 -20.50 8.86 -22.79
C MET A 100 -21.80 9.56 -22.46
N TRP A 101 -22.07 9.75 -21.16
CA TRP A 101 -23.20 10.50 -20.62
C TRP A 101 -22.68 11.72 -19.83
N ASP A 102 -23.23 12.90 -20.14
CA ASP A 102 -22.77 14.18 -19.60
C ASP A 102 -23.56 14.66 -18.34
N GLY A 103 -24.45 13.80 -17.81
CA GLY A 103 -25.32 14.16 -16.68
C GLY A 103 -26.66 14.74 -17.09
N SER A 104 -26.92 14.99 -18.37
CA SER A 104 -28.21 15.41 -18.85
C SER A 104 -29.20 14.21 -18.87
N HIS A 105 -30.44 14.47 -18.43
CA HIS A 105 -31.55 13.47 -18.49
C HIS A 105 -31.33 12.20 -17.65
N ARG A 106 -30.95 12.33 -16.36
CA ARG A 106 -30.77 11.20 -15.44
C ARG A 106 -31.99 10.27 -15.34
N GLU A 107 -33.22 10.80 -15.45
CA GLU A 107 -34.47 10.03 -15.39
C GLU A 107 -34.58 8.97 -16.50
N THR A 108 -33.74 9.04 -17.53
CA THR A 108 -33.68 8.12 -18.67
C THR A 108 -32.33 7.40 -18.80
N TYR A 109 -31.52 7.37 -17.76
CA TYR A 109 -30.20 6.73 -17.82
C TYR A 109 -30.33 5.20 -17.69
N ASP A 110 -30.05 4.50 -18.77
CA ASP A 110 -30.27 3.05 -18.90
C ASP A 110 -29.04 2.18 -18.52
N TRP A 111 -28.02 2.77 -17.89
CA TRP A 111 -26.77 2.11 -17.48
C TRP A 111 -25.96 1.51 -18.65
N ASP A 112 -26.07 2.09 -19.83
CA ASP A 112 -25.41 1.67 -21.06
C ASP A 112 -24.35 2.68 -21.57
N ALA A 113 -24.07 3.72 -20.81
CA ALA A 113 -23.11 4.76 -21.13
C ALA A 113 -22.24 5.09 -19.91
N TYR A 114 -20.99 5.45 -20.12
CA TYR A 114 -20.11 5.91 -19.06
C TYR A 114 -20.39 7.37 -18.71
N PRO A 115 -20.40 7.76 -17.44
CA PRO A 115 -20.48 9.16 -17.08
C PRO A 115 -19.20 9.89 -17.47
N THR A 116 -19.28 11.15 -17.89
CA THR A 116 -18.15 12.06 -17.83
C THR A 116 -17.73 12.24 -16.37
N TYR A 117 -16.49 12.69 -16.07
CA TYR A 117 -16.03 12.86 -14.69
C TYR A 117 -16.98 13.77 -13.87
N ASN A 118 -17.42 14.88 -14.45
CA ASN A 118 -18.38 15.78 -13.78
C ASN A 118 -19.76 15.12 -13.56
N ALA A 119 -20.21 14.31 -14.51
CA ALA A 119 -21.44 13.56 -14.34
C ALA A 119 -21.33 12.49 -13.25
N TYR A 120 -20.18 11.83 -13.16
CA TYR A 120 -19.84 10.89 -12.08
C TYR A 120 -19.88 11.56 -10.70
N GLU A 121 -19.18 12.68 -10.54
CA GLU A 121 -19.17 13.45 -9.28
C GLU A 121 -20.59 13.87 -8.87
N ASN A 122 -21.37 14.42 -9.81
CA ASN A 122 -22.76 14.80 -9.56
C ASN A 122 -23.63 13.60 -9.20
N MET A 123 -23.45 12.44 -9.87
CA MET A 123 -24.20 11.21 -9.60
C MET A 123 -23.93 10.71 -8.18
N MET A 124 -22.65 10.62 -7.77
CA MET A 124 -22.28 10.18 -6.43
C MET A 124 -22.89 11.09 -5.33
N GLN A 125 -22.84 12.39 -5.52
CA GLN A 125 -23.44 13.35 -4.58
C GLN A 125 -24.98 13.26 -4.55
N SER A 126 -25.61 13.00 -5.71
CA SER A 126 -27.06 12.94 -5.80
C SER A 126 -27.66 11.69 -5.14
N PHE A 127 -26.96 10.55 -5.09
CA PHE A 127 -27.42 9.39 -4.34
C PHE A 127 -27.67 9.72 -2.86
N ALA A 128 -26.75 10.45 -2.21
CA ALA A 128 -26.95 10.85 -0.84
C ALA A 128 -27.97 12.00 -0.68
N ALA A 129 -28.02 12.93 -1.63
CA ALA A 129 -28.97 14.04 -1.57
C ALA A 129 -30.42 13.60 -1.75
N GLU A 130 -30.66 12.59 -2.58
CA GLU A 130 -32.00 12.06 -2.87
C GLU A 130 -32.45 10.99 -1.86
N HIS A 131 -31.49 10.27 -1.23
CA HIS A 131 -31.74 9.18 -0.28
C HIS A 131 -30.96 9.34 1.03
N PRO A 132 -31.09 10.48 1.74
CA PRO A 132 -30.29 10.76 2.93
C PRO A 132 -30.57 9.80 4.11
N GLU A 133 -31.69 9.08 4.07
CA GLU A 133 -32.03 8.06 5.06
C GLU A 133 -31.28 6.74 4.86
N ARG A 134 -30.67 6.51 3.68
CA ARG A 134 -29.93 5.29 3.33
C ARG A 134 -28.49 5.55 2.96
N CYS A 135 -28.18 6.69 2.35
CA CYS A 135 -26.88 6.97 1.75
C CYS A 135 -26.23 8.21 2.33
N THR A 136 -24.95 8.10 2.61
CA THR A 136 -24.06 9.22 2.95
C THR A 136 -22.91 9.26 1.95
N TYR A 137 -22.72 10.40 1.30
CA TYR A 137 -21.57 10.66 0.44
C TYR A 137 -20.39 11.19 1.26
N PHE A 138 -19.19 10.73 0.94
CA PHE A 138 -17.95 11.34 1.45
C PHE A 138 -16.78 11.12 0.46
N GLU A 139 -15.74 11.94 0.63
CA GLU A 139 -14.52 11.90 -0.15
C GLU A 139 -13.37 11.44 0.76
N LEU A 140 -12.53 10.50 0.30
CA LEU A 140 -11.31 10.15 1.02
C LEU A 140 -10.24 11.24 0.85
N GLY A 141 -10.15 11.81 -0.35
CA GLY A 141 -9.20 12.85 -0.67
C GLY A 141 -9.35 13.35 -2.09
N THR A 142 -8.56 14.37 -2.42
CA THR A 142 -8.48 15.01 -3.73
C THR A 142 -7.06 14.87 -4.25
N LEU A 143 -6.91 14.22 -5.41
CA LEU A 143 -5.64 14.05 -6.10
C LEU A 143 -5.14 15.40 -6.69
N ASP A 144 -3.88 15.48 -7.05
CA ASP A 144 -3.25 16.65 -7.66
C ASP A 144 -3.94 17.13 -8.94
N SER A 145 -4.56 16.22 -9.66
CA SER A 145 -5.40 16.51 -10.84
C SER A 145 -6.70 17.26 -10.52
N GLY A 146 -7.07 17.32 -9.25
CA GLY A 146 -8.37 17.80 -8.75
C GLY A 146 -9.47 16.73 -8.75
N ARG A 147 -9.18 15.50 -9.18
CA ARG A 147 -10.13 14.39 -9.08
C ARG A 147 -10.11 13.78 -7.69
N LYS A 148 -11.21 13.12 -7.32
CA LYS A 148 -11.48 12.68 -5.95
C LYS A 148 -11.74 11.18 -5.89
N LEU A 149 -11.37 10.56 -4.76
CA LEU A 149 -11.85 9.23 -4.41
C LEU A 149 -13.17 9.37 -3.65
N MET A 150 -14.26 8.99 -4.30
CA MET A 150 -15.63 9.24 -3.84
C MET A 150 -16.31 7.96 -3.38
N PHE A 151 -16.96 8.02 -2.23
CA PHE A 151 -17.64 6.91 -1.58
C PHE A 151 -19.12 7.21 -1.33
N CYS A 152 -19.95 6.18 -1.47
CA CYS A 152 -21.26 6.09 -0.86
C CYS A 152 -21.22 5.09 0.30
N ARG A 153 -21.64 5.52 1.50
CA ARG A 153 -21.88 4.65 2.65
C ARG A 153 -23.37 4.45 2.79
N ILE A 154 -23.80 3.18 2.76
CA ILE A 154 -25.23 2.81 2.66
C ILE A 154 -25.60 1.93 3.85
N ASN A 155 -26.59 2.34 4.61
CA ASN A 155 -27.21 1.63 5.73
C ASN A 155 -28.58 2.25 6.07
N ASN A 156 -29.24 1.81 7.12
CA ASN A 156 -30.53 2.35 7.55
C ASN A 156 -30.42 3.52 8.55
N GLY A 157 -29.32 4.26 8.56
CA GLY A 157 -29.05 5.34 9.52
C GLY A 157 -28.53 4.87 10.89
N HIS A 158 -28.36 3.59 11.11
CA HIS A 158 -27.90 2.97 12.36
C HIS A 158 -26.79 1.96 12.07
N PRO A 159 -25.53 2.42 11.89
CA PRO A 159 -24.42 1.53 11.52
C PRO A 159 -23.81 0.74 12.70
N GLU A 160 -24.09 1.13 13.96
CA GLU A 160 -23.44 0.56 15.13
C GLU A 160 -23.75 -0.93 15.31
N GLY A 161 -22.72 -1.74 15.51
CA GLY A 161 -22.84 -3.18 15.75
C GLY A 161 -23.17 -4.01 14.51
N LYS A 162 -23.11 -3.40 13.32
CA LYS A 162 -23.27 -4.11 12.04
C LYS A 162 -21.92 -4.47 11.44
N PRO A 163 -21.84 -5.64 10.77
CA PRO A 163 -20.66 -5.94 9.97
C PRO A 163 -20.51 -4.91 8.85
N ARG A 164 -19.26 -4.50 8.62
CA ARG A 164 -18.91 -3.50 7.60
C ARG A 164 -18.44 -4.20 6.34
N PHE A 165 -19.01 -3.78 5.23
CA PHE A 165 -18.76 -4.37 3.93
C PHE A 165 -18.22 -3.32 2.94
N LEU A 166 -17.19 -3.68 2.16
CA LEU A 166 -16.57 -2.78 1.20
C LEU A 166 -16.56 -3.36 -0.21
N TYR A 167 -17.14 -2.63 -1.15
CA TYR A 167 -16.91 -2.83 -2.58
C TYR A 167 -16.10 -1.69 -3.16
N THR A 168 -15.09 -2.03 -3.95
CA THR A 168 -14.35 -1.07 -4.76
C THR A 168 -14.14 -1.61 -6.17
N SER A 169 -13.86 -0.71 -7.10
CA SER A 169 -13.56 -1.05 -8.48
C SER A 169 -12.51 -0.11 -9.07
N THR A 170 -11.97 -0.51 -10.20
CA THR A 170 -11.22 0.37 -11.10
C THR A 170 -9.96 0.98 -10.44
N MET A 171 -9.27 0.16 -9.61
CA MET A 171 -7.93 0.55 -9.17
C MET A 171 -6.93 0.54 -10.34
N HIS A 172 -7.17 -0.27 -11.36
CA HIS A 172 -6.61 -0.08 -12.68
C HIS A 172 -7.58 0.75 -13.50
N GLY A 173 -7.16 1.94 -13.90
CA GLY A 173 -8.09 2.93 -14.48
C GLY A 173 -8.76 2.51 -15.78
N ASN A 174 -8.16 1.58 -16.53
CA ASN A 174 -8.71 1.03 -17.78
C ASN A 174 -9.66 -0.16 -17.57
N GLU A 175 -9.92 -0.59 -16.33
CA GLU A 175 -10.76 -1.73 -15.98
C GLU A 175 -12.13 -1.25 -15.49
N THR A 176 -13.03 -0.88 -16.41
CA THR A 176 -14.21 -0.08 -16.09
C THR A 176 -15.52 -0.84 -15.95
N THR A 177 -15.52 -2.18 -16.11
CA THR A 177 -16.77 -2.97 -15.94
C THR A 177 -17.32 -2.81 -14.54
N GLY A 178 -16.48 -3.04 -13.50
CA GLY A 178 -16.88 -2.89 -12.12
C GLY A 178 -17.32 -1.47 -11.76
N TYR A 179 -16.76 -0.44 -12.41
CA TYR A 179 -17.18 0.95 -12.24
C TYR A 179 -18.69 1.14 -12.46
N MET A 180 -19.18 0.60 -13.56
CA MET A 180 -20.60 0.70 -13.91
C MET A 180 -21.48 -0.20 -13.05
N LEU A 181 -20.98 -1.40 -12.69
CA LEU A 181 -21.71 -2.29 -11.76
C LEU A 181 -21.89 -1.62 -10.39
N MET A 182 -20.86 -0.98 -9.86
CA MET A 182 -20.92 -0.31 -8.57
C MET A 182 -21.85 0.90 -8.57
N LEU A 183 -21.83 1.73 -9.60
CA LEU A 183 -22.77 2.85 -9.73
C LEU A 183 -24.21 2.39 -9.72
N ARG A 184 -24.53 1.32 -10.49
CA ARG A 184 -25.87 0.76 -10.56
C ARG A 184 -26.27 0.09 -9.24
N LEU A 185 -25.34 -0.58 -8.56
CA LEU A 185 -25.58 -1.19 -7.25
C LEU A 185 -25.91 -0.13 -6.19
N ILE A 186 -25.20 1.01 -6.17
CA ILE A 186 -25.52 2.14 -5.28
C ILE A 186 -26.96 2.62 -5.51
N ASP A 187 -27.34 2.85 -6.77
CA ASP A 187 -28.69 3.28 -7.13
C ASP A 187 -29.75 2.29 -6.60
N GLU A 188 -29.53 1.00 -6.83
CA GLU A 188 -30.46 -0.05 -6.38
C GLU A 188 -30.54 -0.14 -4.86
N LEU A 189 -29.42 -0.11 -4.15
CA LEU A 189 -29.41 -0.14 -2.68
C LEU A 189 -30.11 1.08 -2.07
N CYS A 190 -30.03 2.24 -2.74
CA CYS A 190 -30.70 3.45 -2.30
C CYS A 190 -32.22 3.44 -2.58
N THR A 191 -32.64 2.92 -3.74
CA THR A 191 -34.02 3.10 -4.25
C THR A 191 -34.92 1.89 -4.04
N SER A 192 -34.38 0.66 -4.04
CA SER A 192 -35.15 -0.57 -4.07
C SER A 192 -35.89 -0.83 -2.75
N ASN A 193 -37.11 -1.39 -2.90
CA ASN A 193 -37.91 -1.95 -1.82
C ASN A 193 -37.96 -3.49 -1.86
N ASP A 194 -37.09 -4.11 -2.67
CA ASP A 194 -36.96 -5.56 -2.66
C ASP A 194 -36.56 -6.02 -1.25
N PRO A 195 -37.24 -7.05 -0.69
CA PRO A 195 -36.98 -7.53 0.68
C PRO A 195 -35.53 -7.92 0.93
N ARG A 196 -34.83 -8.45 -0.09
CA ARG A 196 -33.42 -8.82 -0.03
C ARG A 196 -32.52 -7.59 0.13
N ILE A 197 -32.76 -6.57 -0.70
CA ILE A 197 -32.04 -5.29 -0.63
C ILE A 197 -32.30 -4.60 0.72
N VAL A 198 -33.56 -4.54 1.14
CA VAL A 198 -33.94 -3.95 2.43
C VAL A 198 -33.25 -4.69 3.59
N ASN A 199 -33.13 -6.03 3.50
CA ASN A 199 -32.43 -6.82 4.51
C ASN A 199 -30.93 -6.46 4.58
N LEU A 200 -30.26 -6.34 3.43
CA LEU A 200 -28.84 -5.94 3.37
C LEU A 200 -28.64 -4.55 3.99
N VAL A 201 -29.39 -3.55 3.54
CA VAL A 201 -29.31 -2.17 4.05
C VAL A 201 -29.60 -2.08 5.56
N ASN A 202 -30.52 -2.92 6.08
CA ASN A 202 -30.84 -2.95 7.50
C ASN A 202 -29.76 -3.60 8.38
N ASN A 203 -28.99 -4.55 7.86
CA ASN A 203 -28.11 -5.39 8.65
C ASN A 203 -26.62 -5.21 8.33
N LEU A 204 -26.27 -4.50 7.27
CA LEU A 204 -24.90 -4.15 6.92
C LEU A 204 -24.64 -2.63 6.99
N ASP A 205 -23.38 -2.29 7.15
CA ASP A 205 -22.85 -0.95 6.90
C ASP A 205 -21.98 -1.01 5.66
N ILE A 206 -22.53 -0.62 4.50
CA ILE A 206 -21.98 -0.89 3.18
C ILE A 206 -21.24 0.33 2.65
N PHE A 207 -20.01 0.14 2.20
CA PHE A 207 -19.18 1.17 1.57
C PHE A 207 -18.91 0.81 0.12
N ILE A 208 -19.14 1.73 -0.80
CA ILE A 208 -18.90 1.50 -2.22
C ILE A 208 -18.12 2.67 -2.83
N CYS A 209 -16.98 2.36 -3.46
CA CYS A 209 -16.22 3.28 -4.31
C CYS A 209 -16.16 2.74 -5.74
N PRO A 210 -16.90 3.32 -6.67
CA PRO A 210 -16.93 2.85 -8.05
C PRO A 210 -15.61 3.00 -8.80
N ASN A 211 -14.80 4.00 -8.44
CA ASN A 211 -13.55 4.32 -9.14
C ASN A 211 -12.48 4.77 -8.16
N THR A 212 -11.51 3.89 -7.89
CA THR A 212 -10.38 4.16 -6.97
C THR A 212 -9.14 4.70 -7.68
N ASN A 213 -9.15 4.81 -9.03
CA ASN A 213 -8.09 5.43 -9.83
C ASN A 213 -8.71 6.35 -10.91
N PRO A 214 -9.30 7.48 -10.52
CA PRO A 214 -9.95 8.38 -11.48
C PRO A 214 -8.96 9.03 -12.45
N ASP A 215 -7.68 9.15 -12.09
CA ASP A 215 -6.64 9.71 -12.96
C ASP A 215 -6.26 8.73 -14.08
N GLY A 216 -6.18 7.45 -13.79
CA GLY A 216 -6.02 6.42 -14.82
C GLY A 216 -7.25 6.32 -15.71
N THR A 217 -8.46 6.33 -15.13
CA THR A 217 -9.72 6.19 -15.88
C THR A 217 -9.99 7.36 -16.82
N TYR A 218 -9.83 8.57 -16.35
CA TYR A 218 -10.03 9.79 -17.14
C TYR A 218 -8.73 10.40 -17.64
N TYR A 219 -7.76 9.54 -17.94
CA TYR A 219 -6.40 9.93 -18.29
C TYR A 219 -6.35 10.97 -19.44
N THR A 220 -7.08 10.74 -20.51
CA THR A 220 -7.05 11.63 -21.69
C THR A 220 -7.86 12.90 -21.49
N SER A 221 -8.98 12.84 -20.80
CA SER A 221 -9.83 14.02 -20.48
C SER A 221 -10.97 13.66 -19.52
N ASN A 222 -11.50 14.65 -18.82
CA ASN A 222 -12.71 14.49 -17.99
C ASN A 222 -13.99 14.16 -18.79
N GLN A 223 -13.91 14.13 -20.12
CA GLN A 223 -15.07 13.92 -20.99
C GLN A 223 -15.23 12.48 -21.44
N SER A 224 -14.21 11.62 -21.33
CA SER A 224 -14.24 10.27 -21.83
C SER A 224 -13.31 9.34 -21.07
N VAL A 225 -13.72 8.08 -20.95
CA VAL A 225 -12.87 6.95 -20.50
C VAL A 225 -12.06 6.35 -21.67
N TYR A 226 -12.17 6.89 -22.89
CA TYR A 226 -11.34 6.50 -24.04
C TYR A 226 -9.87 6.79 -23.74
N GLY A 227 -9.02 5.79 -23.96
CA GLY A 227 -7.60 5.91 -23.66
C GLY A 227 -7.32 5.92 -22.15
N ALA A 228 -8.17 5.32 -21.34
CA ALA A 228 -7.87 5.06 -19.94
C ALA A 228 -6.62 4.19 -19.80
N ARG A 229 -5.84 4.42 -18.74
CA ARG A 229 -4.63 3.67 -18.41
C ARG A 229 -4.84 2.76 -17.19
N ARG A 230 -4.03 1.70 -17.12
CA ARG A 230 -3.98 0.81 -15.96
C ARG A 230 -3.43 1.52 -14.72
N GLU A 231 -2.25 2.10 -14.84
CA GLU A 231 -1.54 2.77 -13.76
C GLU A 231 -2.19 4.11 -13.37
N ASN A 232 -1.82 4.65 -12.21
CA ASN A 232 -2.26 5.98 -11.78
C ASN A 232 -1.50 7.11 -12.52
N ALA A 233 -1.71 8.36 -12.09
CA ALA A 233 -1.05 9.53 -12.69
C ALA A 233 0.49 9.48 -12.60
N ASN A 234 1.03 8.79 -11.61
CA ASN A 234 2.47 8.64 -11.35
C ASN A 234 3.08 7.38 -11.97
N GLU A 235 2.36 6.72 -12.87
CA GLU A 235 2.79 5.47 -13.53
C GLU A 235 3.05 4.32 -12.55
N ILE A 236 2.24 4.23 -11.48
CA ILE A 236 2.30 3.19 -10.47
C ILE A 236 1.11 2.24 -10.62
N ASP A 237 1.39 0.93 -10.67
CA ASP A 237 0.38 -0.13 -10.54
C ASP A 237 -0.06 -0.22 -9.08
N LEU A 238 -1.26 0.29 -8.78
CA LEU A 238 -1.78 0.34 -7.41
C LEU A 238 -1.98 -1.06 -6.79
N ASN A 239 -2.11 -2.12 -7.61
CA ASN A 239 -2.20 -3.50 -7.12
C ASN A 239 -0.83 -4.20 -7.01
N ARG A 240 0.24 -3.44 -6.88
CA ARG A 240 1.62 -3.85 -6.55
C ARG A 240 2.20 -2.98 -5.44
N HIS A 241 1.37 -2.09 -4.87
CA HIS A 241 1.83 -0.94 -4.10
C HIS A 241 1.41 -0.97 -2.62
N TYR A 242 0.78 -2.06 -2.16
CA TYR A 242 0.42 -2.26 -0.75
C TYR A 242 1.56 -2.94 0.03
N PRO A 243 1.61 -2.78 1.37
CA PRO A 243 2.48 -3.61 2.21
C PRO A 243 2.25 -5.09 1.97
N ASP A 244 3.34 -5.83 1.91
CA ASP A 244 3.33 -7.27 1.68
C ASP A 244 3.99 -7.99 2.86
N PHE A 245 3.36 -9.03 3.39
CA PHE A 245 3.83 -9.69 4.59
C PHE A 245 5.08 -10.57 4.36
N ASP A 246 5.39 -10.93 3.09
CA ASP A 246 6.62 -11.64 2.72
C ASP A 246 7.71 -10.69 2.22
N LYS A 247 7.36 -9.56 1.58
CA LYS A 247 8.29 -8.65 0.91
C LYS A 247 8.51 -7.34 1.67
N GLY A 248 7.70 -7.07 2.67
CA GLY A 248 7.79 -5.86 3.49
C GLY A 248 6.91 -4.70 3.00
N PRO A 249 7.12 -3.51 3.57
CA PRO A 249 6.20 -2.38 3.38
C PRO A 249 6.18 -1.83 1.95
N HIS A 250 7.28 -1.94 1.21
CA HIS A 250 7.40 -1.40 -0.15
C HIS A 250 7.91 -2.46 -1.14
N PRO A 251 7.07 -3.44 -1.52
CA PRO A 251 7.49 -4.56 -2.37
C PRO A 251 7.86 -4.15 -3.80
N ASP A 252 7.35 -3.02 -4.28
CA ASP A 252 7.67 -2.41 -5.58
C ASP A 252 8.94 -1.54 -5.55
N ASN A 253 9.62 -1.46 -4.40
CA ASN A 253 10.79 -0.62 -4.13
C ASN A 253 10.55 0.89 -4.29
N ASN A 254 9.31 1.37 -4.23
CA ASN A 254 9.02 2.79 -4.08
C ASN A 254 9.31 3.24 -2.64
N TRP A 255 9.46 4.55 -2.45
CA TRP A 255 9.76 5.11 -1.13
C TRP A 255 8.51 5.44 -0.31
N CYS A 256 7.43 5.78 -0.96
CA CYS A 256 6.18 6.19 -0.33
C CYS A 256 4.98 5.53 -0.98
N TYR A 257 3.87 5.47 -0.28
CA TYR A 257 2.59 5.07 -0.84
C TYR A 257 1.97 6.22 -1.63
N GLN A 258 1.29 5.87 -2.74
CA GLN A 258 0.44 6.80 -3.47
C GLN A 258 -0.79 7.16 -2.64
N ASP A 259 -1.34 8.34 -2.85
CA ASP A 259 -2.50 8.83 -2.10
C ASP A 259 -3.67 7.85 -2.14
N GLU A 260 -3.95 7.27 -3.30
CA GLU A 260 -5.03 6.27 -3.47
C GLU A 260 -4.83 5.04 -2.55
N THR A 261 -3.60 4.56 -2.44
CA THR A 261 -3.24 3.43 -1.57
C THR A 261 -3.32 3.82 -0.10
N GLN A 262 -2.69 4.94 0.28
CA GLN A 262 -2.65 5.39 1.67
C GLN A 262 -4.04 5.67 2.23
N TRP A 263 -4.89 6.36 1.46
CA TRP A 263 -6.26 6.66 1.91
C TRP A 263 -7.11 5.40 2.09
N LEU A 264 -6.96 4.39 1.22
CA LEU A 264 -7.67 3.11 1.37
C LEU A 264 -7.15 2.31 2.56
N MET A 265 -5.84 2.33 2.84
CA MET A 265 -5.27 1.72 4.05
C MET A 265 -5.83 2.39 5.31
N ASN A 266 -5.87 3.73 5.33
CA ASN A 266 -6.44 4.48 6.44
C ASN A 266 -7.93 4.17 6.63
N LEU A 267 -8.71 4.11 5.55
CA LEU A 267 -10.12 3.73 5.60
C LEU A 267 -10.30 2.33 6.20
N ALA A 268 -9.49 1.36 5.79
CA ALA A 268 -9.54 0.00 6.32
C ALA A 268 -9.19 -0.04 7.82
N GLN A 269 -8.21 0.76 8.24
CA GLN A 269 -7.85 0.89 9.66
C GLN A 269 -8.95 1.54 10.49
N ASP A 270 -9.63 2.57 9.96
CA ASP A 270 -10.66 3.31 10.69
C ASP A 270 -11.96 2.52 10.84
N TYR A 271 -12.36 1.82 9.79
CA TYR A 271 -13.67 1.15 9.77
C TYR A 271 -13.60 -0.35 10.07
N LYS A 272 -12.45 -1.00 9.94
CA LYS A 272 -12.28 -2.44 10.22
C LYS A 272 -13.36 -3.28 9.50
N PHE A 273 -13.26 -3.39 8.19
CA PHE A 273 -14.22 -4.12 7.37
C PHE A 273 -14.21 -5.63 7.69
N THR A 274 -15.39 -6.22 7.73
CA THR A 274 -15.56 -7.68 7.88
C THR A 274 -15.23 -8.40 6.56
N MET A 275 -15.80 -7.90 5.47
CA MET A 275 -15.59 -8.43 4.12
C MET A 275 -15.45 -7.31 3.11
N ALA A 276 -14.72 -7.61 2.04
CA ALA A 276 -14.55 -6.70 0.91
C ALA A 276 -14.43 -7.49 -0.40
N ALA A 277 -14.61 -6.79 -1.52
CA ALA A 277 -14.13 -7.25 -2.81
C ALA A 277 -13.69 -6.09 -3.69
N ASN A 278 -12.69 -6.35 -4.52
CA ASN A 278 -12.17 -5.43 -5.49
C ASN A 278 -12.42 -5.95 -6.90
N PHE A 279 -13.10 -5.14 -7.74
CA PHE A 279 -13.47 -5.52 -9.09
C PHE A 279 -12.40 -5.11 -10.08
N HIS A 280 -11.98 -6.10 -10.87
CA HIS A 280 -11.01 -6.02 -11.95
C HIS A 280 -11.59 -6.50 -13.27
N THR A 281 -10.81 -6.34 -14.34
CA THR A 281 -11.09 -6.94 -15.65
C THR A 281 -9.78 -7.43 -16.30
N GLY A 282 -9.91 -8.26 -17.32
CA GLY A 282 -8.78 -8.91 -18.00
C GLY A 282 -8.96 -10.42 -18.00
N SER A 283 -9.76 -10.90 -17.06
CA SER A 283 -10.18 -12.30 -16.92
C SER A 283 -11.65 -12.38 -16.45
N GLU A 284 -12.15 -13.60 -16.33
CA GLU A 284 -13.46 -13.91 -15.77
C GLU A 284 -13.28 -15.01 -14.73
N VAL A 285 -12.91 -14.62 -13.49
CA VAL A 285 -12.57 -15.54 -12.40
C VAL A 285 -12.59 -14.79 -11.05
N LEU A 286 -12.90 -15.50 -9.96
CA LEU A 286 -12.65 -15.00 -8.61
C LEU A 286 -11.28 -15.48 -8.14
N ASN A 287 -10.41 -14.54 -7.84
CA ASN A 287 -9.09 -14.79 -7.28
C ASN A 287 -9.13 -14.58 -5.76
N TYR A 288 -8.88 -15.66 -4.99
CA TYR A 288 -8.88 -15.63 -3.53
C TYR A 288 -7.46 -15.78 -2.94
N PRO A 289 -7.22 -15.29 -1.68
CA PRO A 289 -5.88 -15.21 -1.12
C PRO A 289 -5.20 -16.59 -0.92
N TRP A 290 -3.88 -16.60 -0.96
CA TRP A 290 -2.94 -15.48 -1.05
C TRP A 290 -2.42 -15.31 -2.47
N ASP A 291 -2.00 -14.09 -2.81
CA ASP A 291 -1.33 -13.80 -4.08
C ASP A 291 0.20 -13.99 -3.99
N THR A 292 0.80 -13.66 -2.85
CA THR A 292 2.26 -13.67 -2.66
C THR A 292 2.79 -14.96 -2.02
N HIS A 293 1.99 -15.64 -1.20
CA HIS A 293 2.46 -16.71 -0.33
C HIS A 293 1.95 -18.11 -0.75
N PRO A 294 2.82 -19.16 -0.76
CA PRO A 294 2.45 -20.51 -1.23
C PRO A 294 1.54 -21.30 -0.29
N SER A 295 1.46 -20.97 1.02
CA SER A 295 0.52 -21.63 1.91
C SER A 295 -0.89 -21.05 1.71
N LEU A 296 -1.90 -21.89 1.84
CA LEU A 296 -3.29 -21.47 1.74
C LEU A 296 -3.67 -20.58 2.92
N HIS A 297 -4.66 -19.73 2.73
CA HIS A 297 -5.28 -18.96 3.81
C HIS A 297 -5.93 -19.90 4.83
N ALA A 298 -6.00 -19.51 6.11
CA ALA A 298 -6.64 -20.32 7.14
C ALA A 298 -8.08 -20.71 6.80
N ASP A 299 -8.81 -19.81 6.17
CA ASP A 299 -10.19 -20.01 5.72
C ASP A 299 -10.30 -20.49 4.25
N ASP A 300 -9.33 -21.23 3.70
CA ASP A 300 -9.30 -21.64 2.30
C ASP A 300 -10.58 -22.37 1.85
N GLU A 301 -11.11 -23.27 2.67
CA GLU A 301 -12.34 -24.00 2.36
C GLU A 301 -13.59 -23.08 2.40
N TRP A 302 -13.59 -22.03 3.21
CA TRP A 302 -14.63 -21.00 3.20
C TRP A 302 -14.53 -20.12 1.95
N TRP A 303 -13.30 -19.74 1.55
CA TRP A 303 -13.07 -19.01 0.32
C TRP A 303 -13.59 -19.77 -0.90
N LYS A 304 -13.32 -21.08 -1.00
CA LYS A 304 -13.85 -21.92 -2.08
C LYS A 304 -15.37 -21.93 -2.08
N LEU A 305 -16.01 -22.08 -0.91
CA LEU A 305 -17.46 -22.05 -0.81
C LEU A 305 -18.05 -20.74 -1.37
N VAL A 306 -17.58 -19.63 -0.87
CA VAL A 306 -18.13 -18.30 -1.18
C VAL A 306 -17.83 -17.87 -2.62
N CYS A 307 -16.64 -18.19 -3.12
CA CYS A 307 -16.26 -17.91 -4.50
C CYS A 307 -17.03 -18.79 -5.49
N HIS A 308 -17.24 -20.08 -5.17
CA HIS A 308 -18.10 -20.96 -5.98
C HIS A 308 -19.55 -20.49 -5.98
N GLU A 309 -20.11 -20.07 -4.84
CA GLU A 309 -21.45 -19.53 -4.79
C GLU A 309 -21.62 -18.34 -5.75
N TYR A 310 -20.62 -17.45 -5.80
CA TYR A 310 -20.62 -16.33 -6.75
C TYR A 310 -20.55 -16.81 -8.21
N ALA A 311 -19.58 -17.67 -8.53
CA ALA A 311 -19.37 -18.16 -9.89
C ALA A 311 -20.55 -18.99 -10.40
N ASP A 312 -21.13 -19.87 -9.57
CA ASP A 312 -22.27 -20.72 -9.93
C ASP A 312 -23.52 -19.89 -10.27
N GLN A 313 -23.76 -18.81 -9.55
CA GLN A 313 -24.87 -17.88 -9.86
C GLN A 313 -24.62 -17.12 -11.18
N CYS A 314 -23.36 -16.80 -11.50
CA CYS A 314 -23.01 -16.28 -12.82
C CYS A 314 -23.27 -17.33 -13.92
N HIS A 315 -22.96 -18.60 -13.68
CA HIS A 315 -23.19 -19.72 -14.62
C HIS A 315 -24.67 -19.98 -14.91
N GLU A 316 -25.60 -19.56 -14.04
CA GLU A 316 -27.03 -19.61 -14.32
C GLU A 316 -27.43 -18.76 -15.55
N TRP A 317 -26.66 -17.70 -15.85
CA TRP A 317 -26.86 -16.83 -17.00
C TRP A 317 -26.08 -17.29 -18.23
N ASP A 318 -24.78 -17.62 -18.04
CA ASP A 318 -23.90 -18.15 -19.10
C ASP A 318 -22.84 -19.07 -18.48
N THR A 319 -22.88 -20.33 -18.82
CA THR A 319 -21.95 -21.34 -18.31
C THR A 319 -20.48 -21.13 -18.75
N ASN A 320 -20.24 -20.25 -19.73
CA ASN A 320 -18.87 -19.90 -20.13
C ASN A 320 -18.34 -18.66 -19.42
N TYR A 321 -19.22 -17.85 -18.82
CA TYR A 321 -18.83 -16.69 -18.04
C TYR A 321 -18.31 -17.13 -16.67
N MET A 322 -17.37 -16.39 -16.05
CA MET A 322 -16.66 -16.81 -14.84
C MET A 322 -16.07 -18.23 -14.95
N ASN A 323 -15.43 -18.52 -16.06
CA ASN A 323 -14.86 -19.85 -16.31
C ASN A 323 -13.53 -19.74 -17.06
N MET A 324 -12.57 -19.06 -16.45
CA MET A 324 -11.25 -18.83 -17.00
C MET A 324 -10.55 -20.17 -17.34
N PRO A 325 -10.03 -20.37 -18.56
CA PRO A 325 -9.36 -21.58 -18.95
C PRO A 325 -7.92 -21.61 -18.42
N HIS A 326 -7.75 -21.95 -17.16
CA HIS A 326 -6.42 -22.14 -16.52
C HIS A 326 -6.36 -23.47 -15.81
N GLN A 327 -5.18 -24.14 -15.82
CA GLN A 327 -5.03 -25.49 -15.26
C GLN A 327 -5.28 -25.60 -13.76
N CYS A 328 -5.13 -24.49 -13.02
CA CYS A 328 -5.36 -24.41 -11.58
C CYS A 328 -6.71 -23.77 -11.25
N ALA A 329 -7.48 -23.29 -12.25
CA ALA A 329 -8.82 -22.76 -12.02
C ALA A 329 -9.80 -23.92 -11.78
N ASP A 330 -10.72 -23.69 -10.85
CA ASP A 330 -11.79 -24.62 -10.49
C ASP A 330 -13.14 -23.96 -10.65
N HIS A 331 -13.78 -24.14 -11.82
CA HIS A 331 -15.13 -23.65 -12.13
C HIS A 331 -15.38 -22.18 -11.76
N GLY A 332 -14.46 -21.30 -12.19
CA GLY A 332 -14.60 -19.85 -11.99
C GLY A 332 -13.86 -19.28 -10.78
N ILE A 333 -13.13 -20.10 -10.05
CA ILE A 333 -12.31 -19.63 -8.92
C ILE A 333 -10.86 -20.06 -9.07
N ILE A 334 -9.94 -19.31 -8.49
CA ILE A 334 -8.51 -19.63 -8.47
C ILE A 334 -7.84 -19.03 -7.22
N ASN A 335 -6.90 -19.78 -6.64
CA ASN A 335 -6.00 -19.22 -5.64
C ASN A 335 -4.94 -18.34 -6.34
N GLY A 336 -4.68 -17.16 -5.82
CA GLY A 336 -3.81 -16.18 -6.46
C GLY A 336 -2.39 -16.68 -6.70
N TYR A 337 -1.76 -17.29 -5.70
CA TYR A 337 -0.42 -17.87 -5.84
C TYR A 337 -0.35 -18.97 -6.91
N GLN A 338 -1.43 -19.74 -7.06
CA GLN A 338 -1.51 -20.78 -8.08
C GLN A 338 -1.77 -20.25 -9.48
N TRP A 339 -2.33 -19.04 -9.58
CA TRP A 339 -2.50 -18.35 -10.86
C TRP A 339 -1.16 -17.80 -11.34
N TYR A 340 -0.65 -16.79 -10.68
CA TYR A 340 0.70 -16.27 -10.79
C TYR A 340 1.00 -15.39 -9.56
N THR A 341 2.23 -15.46 -9.08
CA THR A 341 2.59 -14.75 -7.86
C THR A 341 2.76 -13.26 -8.13
N ILE A 342 2.15 -12.44 -7.28
CA ILE A 342 2.39 -11.00 -7.24
C ILE A 342 2.71 -10.57 -5.81
N SER A 343 3.39 -9.44 -5.67
CA SER A 343 3.68 -8.82 -4.37
C SER A 343 3.01 -7.47 -4.29
N GLY A 344 2.63 -7.06 -3.08
CA GLY A 344 1.98 -5.79 -2.85
C GLY A 344 0.55 -5.70 -3.35
N SER A 345 -0.16 -6.84 -3.40
CA SER A 345 -1.57 -6.84 -3.75
C SER A 345 -2.43 -6.28 -2.62
N ARG A 346 -3.50 -5.60 -3.01
CA ARG A 346 -4.49 -5.12 -2.05
C ARG A 346 -5.20 -6.25 -1.33
N GLN A 347 -5.51 -7.33 -2.03
CA GLN A 347 -6.15 -8.52 -1.47
C GLN A 347 -5.36 -9.07 -0.28
N ASP A 348 -4.05 -9.25 -0.42
CA ASP A 348 -3.20 -9.77 0.66
C ASP A 348 -3.09 -8.77 1.82
N TYR A 349 -2.98 -7.46 1.52
CA TYR A 349 -3.01 -6.43 2.55
C TYR A 349 -4.29 -6.46 3.39
N MET A 350 -5.45 -6.52 2.74
CA MET A 350 -6.76 -6.52 3.43
C MET A 350 -6.92 -7.76 4.30
N ASN A 351 -6.52 -8.94 3.81
CA ASN A 351 -6.62 -10.17 4.57
C ASN A 351 -5.63 -10.24 5.74
N TYR A 352 -4.36 -9.80 5.54
CA TYR A 352 -3.32 -9.94 6.55
C TYR A 352 -3.31 -8.79 7.57
N TYR A 353 -3.24 -7.54 7.08
CA TYR A 353 -3.06 -6.38 7.95
C TYR A 353 -4.37 -5.78 8.45
N ALA A 354 -5.42 -5.81 7.63
CA ALA A 354 -6.71 -5.24 7.99
C ALA A 354 -7.70 -6.26 8.59
N GLN A 355 -7.35 -7.56 8.64
CA GLN A 355 -8.21 -8.66 9.13
C GLN A 355 -9.57 -8.73 8.39
N CYS A 356 -9.62 -8.22 7.17
CA CYS A 356 -10.80 -8.14 6.31
C CYS A 356 -10.77 -9.26 5.27
N ARG A 357 -11.84 -10.02 5.12
CA ARG A 357 -11.96 -11.05 4.08
C ARG A 357 -12.20 -10.39 2.72
N GLU A 358 -11.13 -10.16 1.95
CA GLU A 358 -11.20 -9.58 0.61
C GLU A 358 -10.85 -10.60 -0.48
N VAL A 359 -11.60 -10.55 -1.59
CA VAL A 359 -11.38 -11.31 -2.82
C VAL A 359 -11.26 -10.35 -4.00
N THR A 360 -10.47 -10.73 -5.00
CA THR A 360 -10.41 -10.04 -6.29
C THR A 360 -11.40 -10.68 -7.26
N ILE A 361 -12.28 -9.87 -7.86
CA ILE A 361 -13.29 -10.32 -8.83
C ILE A 361 -12.92 -9.79 -10.21
N GLU A 362 -12.36 -10.65 -11.03
CA GLU A 362 -12.12 -10.40 -12.45
C GLU A 362 -13.42 -10.60 -13.22
N CYS A 363 -14.18 -9.52 -13.43
CA CYS A 363 -15.58 -9.61 -13.86
C CYS A 363 -15.79 -9.46 -15.36
N SER A 364 -14.74 -9.40 -16.17
CA SER A 364 -14.88 -9.26 -17.64
C SER A 364 -13.55 -9.48 -18.36
N ASN A 365 -13.59 -10.20 -19.47
CA ASN A 365 -12.50 -10.20 -20.45
C ASN A 365 -12.44 -8.89 -21.27
N THR A 366 -13.44 -8.00 -21.13
CA THR A 366 -13.53 -6.73 -21.84
C THR A 366 -13.24 -5.57 -20.89
N TYR A 367 -12.18 -4.82 -21.14
CA TYR A 367 -11.74 -3.73 -20.27
C TYR A 367 -12.71 -2.57 -20.19
N ILE A 368 -13.21 -2.12 -21.35
CA ILE A 368 -14.23 -1.07 -21.47
C ILE A 368 -15.40 -1.63 -22.27
N PRO A 369 -16.39 -2.27 -21.62
CA PRO A 369 -17.60 -2.76 -22.27
C PRO A 369 -18.34 -1.65 -23.01
N ASN A 370 -18.86 -1.96 -24.19
CA ASN A 370 -19.69 -1.02 -24.94
C ASN A 370 -21.15 -1.03 -24.45
N ALA A 371 -21.96 -0.10 -24.96
CA ALA A 371 -23.36 0.09 -24.60
C ALA A 371 -24.24 -1.19 -24.71
N THR A 372 -23.89 -2.13 -25.57
CA THR A 372 -24.68 -3.37 -25.76
C THR A 372 -24.25 -4.48 -24.79
N THR A 373 -23.00 -4.51 -24.36
CA THR A 373 -22.47 -5.57 -23.49
C THR A 373 -22.54 -5.20 -21.99
N MET A 374 -22.49 -3.94 -21.64
CA MET A 374 -22.51 -3.47 -20.25
C MET A 374 -23.75 -3.94 -19.45
N PRO A 375 -25.00 -3.87 -19.97
CA PRO A 375 -26.15 -4.41 -19.26
C PRO A 375 -26.11 -5.93 -19.05
N MET A 376 -25.37 -6.66 -19.89
CA MET A 376 -25.18 -8.10 -19.76
C MET A 376 -24.32 -8.44 -18.51
N TYR A 377 -23.23 -7.71 -18.28
CA TYR A 377 -22.38 -7.90 -17.10
C TYR A 377 -23.14 -7.63 -15.79
N TRP A 378 -24.08 -6.69 -15.79
CA TRP A 378 -24.98 -6.51 -14.67
C TRP A 378 -25.82 -7.77 -14.40
N ASN A 379 -26.47 -8.31 -15.42
CA ASN A 379 -27.28 -9.50 -15.25
C ASN A 379 -26.46 -10.70 -14.75
N TYR A 380 -25.22 -10.84 -15.20
CA TYR A 380 -24.32 -11.90 -14.77
C TYR A 380 -23.91 -11.78 -13.31
N ASN A 381 -23.62 -10.57 -12.83
CA ASN A 381 -23.01 -10.35 -11.52
C ASN A 381 -23.99 -9.91 -10.42
N HIS A 382 -25.13 -9.34 -10.77
CA HIS A 382 -26.05 -8.72 -9.82
C HIS A 382 -26.42 -9.64 -8.65
N ASN A 383 -26.92 -10.85 -8.94
CA ASN A 383 -27.31 -11.79 -7.89
C ASN A 383 -26.12 -12.24 -7.04
N SER A 384 -25.00 -12.51 -7.70
CA SER A 384 -23.75 -12.92 -7.05
C SER A 384 -23.19 -11.83 -6.12
N MET A 385 -23.22 -10.55 -6.53
CA MET A 385 -22.83 -9.42 -5.67
C MET A 385 -23.68 -9.35 -4.40
N LEU A 386 -25.00 -9.55 -4.52
CA LEU A 386 -25.88 -9.55 -3.34
C LEU A 386 -25.60 -10.75 -2.43
N SER A 387 -25.41 -11.96 -2.98
CA SER A 387 -25.05 -13.15 -2.19
C SER A 387 -23.72 -13.01 -1.47
N TYR A 388 -22.72 -12.43 -2.13
CA TYR A 388 -21.43 -12.18 -1.51
C TYR A 388 -21.54 -11.20 -0.32
N MET A 389 -22.37 -10.16 -0.46
CA MET A 389 -22.68 -9.27 0.67
C MET A 389 -23.38 -10.00 1.83
N GLU A 390 -24.31 -10.93 1.51
CA GLU A 390 -25.02 -11.72 2.51
C GLU A 390 -24.08 -12.61 3.34
N GLN A 391 -22.96 -13.08 2.76
CA GLN A 391 -21.95 -13.85 3.49
C GLN A 391 -21.34 -13.08 4.67
N CYS A 392 -21.33 -11.75 4.62
CA CYS A 392 -20.92 -10.90 5.72
C CYS A 392 -21.81 -11.06 6.99
N LEU A 393 -23.03 -11.55 6.81
CA LEU A 393 -23.98 -11.80 7.91
C LEU A 393 -23.84 -13.20 8.52
N ASN A 394 -23.07 -14.11 7.88
CA ASN A 394 -22.95 -15.51 8.28
C ASN A 394 -21.70 -15.75 9.14
N GLY A 395 -21.60 -16.96 9.73
CA GLY A 395 -20.48 -17.33 10.60
C GLY A 395 -20.72 -17.00 12.08
N ILE A 396 -19.66 -16.78 12.83
CA ILE A 396 -19.74 -16.51 14.27
C ILE A 396 -19.72 -14.99 14.47
N HIS A 397 -20.69 -14.47 15.22
CA HIS A 397 -20.76 -13.04 15.54
C HIS A 397 -21.28 -12.83 16.97
N GLY A 398 -21.12 -11.64 17.49
CA GLY A 398 -21.62 -11.26 18.79
C GLY A 398 -21.00 -9.99 19.32
N THR A 399 -21.14 -9.77 20.61
CA THR A 399 -20.51 -8.64 21.31
C THR A 399 -19.60 -9.13 22.42
N ILE A 400 -18.47 -8.42 22.60
CA ILE A 400 -17.55 -8.69 23.69
C ILE A 400 -17.57 -7.51 24.64
N THR A 401 -17.92 -7.80 25.90
CA THR A 401 -18.10 -6.76 26.91
C THR A 401 -17.35 -7.10 28.20
N ASP A 402 -17.10 -6.09 28.98
CA ASP A 402 -16.54 -6.19 30.33
C ASP A 402 -17.61 -6.75 31.32
N ALA A 403 -17.29 -7.84 32.00
CA ALA A 403 -18.22 -8.55 32.87
C ALA A 403 -18.69 -7.73 34.11
N GLU A 404 -17.94 -6.70 34.53
CA GLU A 404 -18.31 -5.86 35.66
C GLU A 404 -19.14 -4.64 35.27
N THR A 405 -18.82 -4.03 34.10
CA THR A 405 -19.46 -2.78 33.67
C THR A 405 -20.50 -2.97 32.57
N GLY A 406 -20.42 -4.07 31.82
CA GLY A 406 -21.18 -4.29 30.59
C GLY A 406 -20.72 -3.44 29.42
N GLY A 407 -19.65 -2.64 29.57
CA GLY A 407 -19.11 -1.81 28.51
C GLY A 407 -18.42 -2.63 27.43
N PRO A 408 -18.40 -2.15 26.15
CA PRO A 408 -17.73 -2.83 25.04
C PRO A 408 -16.21 -2.79 25.21
N ILE A 409 -15.55 -3.84 24.74
CA ILE A 409 -14.08 -3.93 24.74
C ILE A 409 -13.57 -4.39 23.37
N VAL A 410 -12.36 -3.98 23.03
CA VAL A 410 -11.61 -4.52 21.89
C VAL A 410 -10.93 -5.80 22.36
N ALA A 411 -11.25 -6.92 21.72
CA ALA A 411 -10.71 -8.23 22.05
C ALA A 411 -10.41 -9.00 20.76
N THR A 412 -9.38 -9.82 20.79
CA THR A 412 -9.06 -10.76 19.72
C THR A 412 -9.96 -11.99 19.82
N VAL A 413 -10.49 -12.41 18.68
CA VAL A 413 -11.26 -13.64 18.50
C VAL A 413 -10.45 -14.58 17.62
N SER A 414 -9.87 -15.62 18.22
CA SER A 414 -8.97 -16.56 17.55
C SER A 414 -9.45 -17.99 17.67
N ILE A 415 -9.09 -18.82 16.68
CA ILE A 415 -9.45 -20.24 16.63
C ILE A 415 -8.17 -21.06 16.67
N GLU A 416 -7.98 -21.81 17.76
CA GLU A 416 -6.78 -22.63 17.97
C GLU A 416 -6.61 -23.67 16.84
N ARG A 417 -5.39 -23.79 16.30
CA ARG A 417 -5.00 -24.69 15.21
C ARG A 417 -5.67 -24.41 13.87
N HIS A 418 -6.38 -23.31 13.75
CA HIS A 418 -6.98 -22.84 12.50
C HIS A 418 -6.33 -21.54 12.05
N ASP A 419 -6.32 -20.53 12.91
CA ASP A 419 -5.85 -19.21 12.55
C ASP A 419 -4.33 -19.13 12.40
N HIS A 420 -3.90 -18.49 11.34
CA HIS A 420 -2.50 -18.15 11.02
C HIS A 420 -2.45 -17.00 10.02
N HIS A 421 -1.31 -16.33 9.92
CA HIS A 421 -1.08 -15.20 9.01
C HIS A 421 -2.17 -14.12 9.12
N GLY A 422 -2.51 -13.68 10.35
CA GLY A 422 -3.45 -12.57 10.58
C GLY A 422 -4.92 -12.90 10.32
N SER A 423 -5.30 -14.20 10.29
CA SER A 423 -6.67 -14.60 9.99
C SER A 423 -7.64 -14.52 11.19
N GLU A 424 -7.14 -14.29 12.39
CA GLU A 424 -7.99 -13.92 13.54
C GLU A 424 -8.75 -12.62 13.27
N VAL A 425 -9.81 -12.36 14.04
CA VAL A 425 -10.54 -11.08 13.96
C VAL A 425 -10.59 -10.40 15.32
N SER A 426 -10.97 -9.13 15.32
CA SER A 426 -11.11 -8.34 16.54
C SER A 426 -12.52 -7.80 16.71
N SER A 427 -12.93 -7.55 17.96
CA SER A 427 -14.15 -6.77 18.23
C SER A 427 -13.86 -5.28 18.11
N HIS A 428 -14.91 -4.49 17.82
CA HIS A 428 -14.78 -3.07 17.51
C HIS A 428 -15.63 -2.18 18.41
N LEU A 429 -15.11 -1.01 18.72
CA LEU A 429 -15.89 0.04 19.38
C LEU A 429 -16.75 0.79 18.33
N PRO A 430 -17.91 1.39 18.72
CA PRO A 430 -18.39 1.53 20.09
C PRO A 430 -19.25 0.38 20.61
N ALA A 431 -19.59 -0.65 19.80
CA ALA A 431 -20.54 -1.69 20.19
C ALA A 431 -19.86 -2.93 20.82
N GLY A 432 -18.56 -3.12 20.62
CA GLY A 432 -17.85 -4.36 20.99
C GLY A 432 -18.19 -5.53 20.08
N ASP A 433 -18.73 -5.24 18.90
CA ASP A 433 -19.14 -6.23 17.91
C ASP A 433 -17.96 -6.89 17.23
N TYR A 434 -18.11 -8.18 16.94
CA TYR A 434 -17.18 -8.94 16.12
C TYR A 434 -17.93 -9.82 15.13
N HIS A 435 -17.30 -10.07 13.98
CA HIS A 435 -17.85 -10.87 12.90
C HIS A 435 -16.76 -11.76 12.33
N ARG A 436 -16.95 -13.08 12.40
CA ARG A 436 -16.00 -14.10 11.94
C ARG A 436 -16.68 -14.99 10.89
N PRO A 437 -16.67 -14.59 9.60
CA PRO A 437 -17.06 -15.49 8.52
C PRO A 437 -16.16 -16.74 8.52
N ILE A 438 -16.77 -17.93 8.46
CA ILE A 438 -16.06 -19.19 8.54
C ILE A 438 -16.89 -20.32 7.97
N LYS A 439 -16.24 -21.36 7.46
CA LYS A 439 -16.83 -22.60 6.94
C LYS A 439 -17.60 -23.37 8.04
N GLU A 440 -18.55 -24.22 7.65
CA GLU A 440 -19.17 -25.17 8.57
C GLU A 440 -18.13 -25.98 9.34
N GLY A 441 -18.38 -26.15 10.62
CA GLY A 441 -17.45 -26.90 11.49
C GLY A 441 -17.77 -26.74 12.97
N THR A 442 -16.91 -27.33 13.79
CA THR A 442 -16.91 -27.14 15.24
C THR A 442 -15.55 -26.63 15.67
N TYR A 443 -15.52 -25.48 16.30
CA TYR A 443 -14.32 -24.69 16.56
C TYR A 443 -14.17 -24.39 18.04
N GLU A 444 -12.92 -24.45 18.53
CA GLU A 444 -12.54 -23.89 19.83
C GLU A 444 -12.17 -22.42 19.65
N VAL A 445 -13.12 -21.54 19.95
CA VAL A 445 -13.00 -20.10 19.76
C VAL A 445 -12.58 -19.43 21.06
N THR A 446 -11.43 -18.77 21.04
CA THR A 446 -10.86 -18.08 22.20
C THR A 446 -11.03 -16.57 22.05
N TYR A 447 -11.57 -15.96 23.10
CA TYR A 447 -11.76 -14.53 23.24
C TYR A 447 -10.76 -13.99 24.25
N SER A 448 -9.90 -13.07 23.85
CA SER A 448 -8.84 -12.55 24.69
C SER A 448 -8.63 -11.04 24.51
N ALA A 449 -8.39 -10.36 25.62
CA ALA A 449 -8.01 -8.95 25.62
C ALA A 449 -6.97 -8.69 26.71
N TYR A 450 -6.11 -7.70 26.50
CA TYR A 450 -5.14 -7.32 27.52
C TYR A 450 -5.85 -6.87 28.81
N GLY A 451 -5.45 -7.46 29.95
CA GLY A 451 -6.05 -7.15 31.24
C GLY A 451 -7.33 -7.93 31.55
N TYR A 452 -7.70 -8.88 30.73
CA TYR A 452 -8.87 -9.74 30.95
C TYR A 452 -8.50 -11.23 30.99
N GLU A 453 -9.27 -12.02 31.73
CA GLU A 453 -9.18 -13.48 31.67
C GLU A 453 -9.77 -13.95 30.34
N SER A 454 -8.97 -14.71 29.56
CA SER A 454 -9.44 -15.29 28.29
C SER A 454 -10.51 -16.35 28.51
N GLN A 455 -11.45 -16.45 27.59
CA GLN A 455 -12.49 -17.47 27.57
C GLN A 455 -12.48 -18.22 26.24
N THR A 456 -12.71 -19.55 26.32
CA THR A 456 -12.79 -20.41 25.13
C THR A 456 -14.15 -21.11 25.13
N PHE A 457 -14.79 -21.14 23.95
CA PHE A 457 -16.07 -21.81 23.71
C PHE A 457 -15.96 -22.76 22.55
N THR A 458 -16.58 -23.94 22.66
CA THR A 458 -16.79 -24.84 21.53
C THR A 458 -18.05 -24.38 20.78
N ILE A 459 -17.89 -23.93 19.54
CA ILE A 459 -18.97 -23.38 18.71
C ILE A 459 -19.09 -24.20 17.43
N SER A 460 -20.33 -24.63 17.12
CA SER A 460 -20.65 -25.30 15.87
C SER A 460 -21.36 -24.34 14.94
N VAL A 461 -20.91 -24.27 13.70
CA VAL A 461 -21.42 -23.41 12.64
C VAL A 461 -21.80 -24.28 11.45
N ASN A 462 -22.90 -23.95 10.75
CA ASN A 462 -23.23 -24.49 9.44
C ASN A 462 -22.98 -23.44 8.37
N ASP A 463 -22.76 -23.89 7.14
CA ASP A 463 -22.62 -22.97 5.99
C ASP A 463 -23.87 -22.11 5.81
N ASN A 464 -23.66 -20.85 5.46
CA ASN A 464 -24.72 -19.85 5.25
C ASN A 464 -25.64 -19.62 6.47
N GLU A 465 -25.15 -19.91 7.66
CA GLU A 465 -25.86 -19.63 8.92
C GLU A 465 -25.05 -18.71 9.83
N ALA A 466 -25.77 -17.93 10.61
CA ALA A 466 -25.23 -17.04 11.63
C ALA A 466 -25.33 -17.66 13.01
N VAL A 467 -24.24 -17.72 13.75
CA VAL A 467 -24.20 -18.19 15.15
C VAL A 467 -23.80 -17.05 16.04
N LYS A 468 -24.71 -16.66 16.93
CA LYS A 468 -24.45 -15.58 17.88
C LYS A 468 -23.80 -16.11 19.16
N GLN A 469 -22.64 -15.53 19.52
CA GLN A 469 -21.95 -15.78 20.79
C GLN A 469 -21.53 -14.45 21.42
N ASP A 470 -22.32 -13.96 22.35
CA ASP A 470 -21.93 -12.82 23.19
C ASP A 470 -21.01 -13.31 24.31
N VAL A 471 -19.96 -12.53 24.62
CA VAL A 471 -18.96 -12.90 25.63
C VAL A 471 -18.75 -11.76 26.62
N GLN A 472 -18.63 -12.11 27.87
CA GLN A 472 -18.27 -11.17 28.94
C GLN A 472 -16.93 -11.57 29.53
N LEU A 473 -15.87 -10.79 29.30
CA LEU A 473 -14.55 -11.08 29.83
C LEU A 473 -14.39 -10.48 31.23
N THR A 474 -13.84 -11.29 32.12
CA THR A 474 -13.59 -10.88 33.52
C THR A 474 -12.30 -10.07 33.59
N PRO A 475 -12.34 -8.83 34.12
CA PRO A 475 -11.12 -8.03 34.26
C PRO A 475 -10.18 -8.64 35.31
N ILE A 476 -8.89 -8.63 35.03
CA ILE A 476 -7.81 -8.97 35.97
C ILE A 476 -7.50 -7.72 36.78
N PRO A 477 -7.81 -7.70 38.08
CA PRO A 477 -7.69 -6.51 38.90
C PRO A 477 -6.25 -5.94 38.91
N ASN A 478 -6.15 -4.62 38.87
CA ASN A 478 -4.88 -3.88 38.91
C ASN A 478 -3.94 -4.10 37.71
N THR A 479 -4.44 -4.59 36.57
CA THR A 479 -3.66 -4.60 35.32
C THR A 479 -3.41 -3.13 34.91
N PRO A 480 -2.15 -2.70 34.84
CA PRO A 480 -1.86 -1.32 34.43
C PRO A 480 -2.16 -1.11 32.95
N PRO A 481 -2.53 0.09 32.51
CA PRO A 481 -2.60 0.39 31.09
C PRO A 481 -1.19 0.33 30.45
N LEU A 482 -1.13 0.09 29.14
CA LEU A 482 0.07 0.05 28.34
C LEU A 482 -0.10 1.00 27.16
N ALA A 483 0.57 2.14 27.17
CA ALA A 483 0.60 3.05 26.04
C ALA A 483 1.47 2.47 24.93
N ASP A 484 0.97 2.49 23.72
CA ASP A 484 1.72 2.20 22.49
C ASP A 484 1.10 2.98 21.31
N PHE A 485 1.91 3.27 20.29
CA PHE A 485 1.46 3.99 19.10
C PHE A 485 2.43 3.83 17.96
N ASP A 486 1.98 4.10 16.74
CA ASP A 486 2.84 4.29 15.58
C ASP A 486 2.51 5.61 14.86
N ALA A 487 3.31 5.93 13.87
CA ALA A 487 3.09 7.02 12.94
C ALA A 487 3.06 6.49 11.51
N GLU A 488 2.20 7.06 10.68
CA GLU A 488 2.13 6.74 9.25
C GLU A 488 3.47 6.96 8.54
N LYS A 489 4.22 7.99 8.96
CA LYS A 489 5.55 8.33 8.46
C LYS A 489 6.40 8.88 9.60
N GLU A 490 7.64 8.41 9.73
CA GLU A 490 8.60 8.91 10.73
C GLU A 490 9.56 9.94 10.14
N LEU A 491 9.83 9.88 8.82
CA LEU A 491 10.65 10.84 8.09
C LEU A 491 9.76 11.63 7.13
N VAL A 492 9.72 12.94 7.32
CA VAL A 492 8.81 13.84 6.60
C VAL A 492 9.49 15.14 6.21
N THR A 493 8.86 15.89 5.32
CA THR A 493 9.29 17.25 4.95
C THR A 493 8.50 18.31 5.69
N VAL A 494 9.08 19.51 5.79
CA VAL A 494 8.41 20.67 6.39
C VAL A 494 7.05 20.92 5.74
N GLY A 495 6.02 21.06 6.55
CA GLY A 495 4.63 21.23 6.12
C GLY A 495 3.85 19.95 5.92
N SER A 496 4.50 18.79 6.05
CA SER A 496 3.80 17.50 5.97
C SER A 496 2.90 17.25 7.17
N THR A 497 1.79 16.57 6.91
CA THR A 497 0.92 16.01 7.94
C THR A 497 1.39 14.61 8.30
N VAL A 498 1.34 14.26 9.58
CA VAL A 498 1.60 12.92 10.11
C VAL A 498 0.38 12.47 10.89
N ARG A 499 -0.18 11.33 10.53
CA ARG A 499 -1.21 10.64 11.30
C ARG A 499 -0.54 9.71 12.31
N PHE A 500 -0.98 9.75 13.55
CA PHE A 500 -0.60 8.82 14.60
C PHE A 500 -1.74 7.87 14.90
N ASN A 501 -1.42 6.60 15.10
CA ASN A 501 -2.39 5.56 15.44
C ASN A 501 -2.15 5.10 16.88
N ASP A 502 -3.21 5.08 17.70
CA ASP A 502 -3.18 4.53 19.02
C ASP A 502 -3.20 2.99 18.97
N LEU A 503 -2.22 2.37 19.59
CA LEU A 503 -2.07 0.92 19.75
C LEU A 503 -2.12 0.51 21.22
N SER A 504 -2.55 1.42 22.08
CA SER A 504 -2.56 1.24 23.53
C SER A 504 -3.52 0.14 23.96
N GLN A 505 -3.16 -0.56 25.01
CA GLN A 505 -3.95 -1.63 25.64
C GLN A 505 -4.19 -1.33 27.10
N GLY A 506 -5.33 -1.75 27.64
CA GLY A 506 -5.63 -1.54 29.05
C GLY A 506 -7.08 -1.81 29.43
N LEU A 507 -7.29 -1.96 30.73
CA LEU A 507 -8.63 -2.07 31.28
C LEU A 507 -9.33 -0.71 31.20
N ARG A 508 -10.38 -0.63 30.36
CA ARG A 508 -11.28 0.54 30.35
C ARG A 508 -10.51 1.85 30.20
N LEU A 509 -9.71 1.98 29.15
CA LEU A 509 -9.02 3.25 28.84
C LEU A 509 -10.07 4.34 28.67
N VAL A 510 -9.85 5.49 29.31
CA VAL A 510 -10.80 6.61 29.36
C VAL A 510 -10.23 7.91 28.85
N SER A 511 -8.91 8.02 28.72
CA SER A 511 -8.29 9.22 28.16
C SER A 511 -6.94 8.96 27.52
N TRP A 512 -6.68 9.76 26.49
CA TRP A 512 -5.43 9.83 25.75
C TRP A 512 -4.90 11.27 25.85
N ALA A 513 -3.63 11.40 26.13
CA ALA A 513 -2.96 12.68 26.21
C ALA A 513 -1.66 12.61 25.43
N TRP A 514 -1.72 13.12 24.22
CA TRP A 514 -0.61 13.18 23.31
C TRP A 514 0.21 14.46 23.53
N GLN A 515 1.51 14.36 23.31
CA GLN A 515 2.45 15.47 23.25
C GLN A 515 3.31 15.30 22.00
N PHE A 516 3.35 16.36 21.17
CA PHE A 516 4.09 16.40 19.93
C PHE A 516 5.08 17.55 19.97
N GLU A 517 6.35 17.25 20.28
CA GLU A 517 7.38 18.26 20.19
C GLU A 517 7.48 18.78 18.74
N GLY A 518 7.53 20.08 18.52
CA GLY A 518 7.61 20.69 17.20
C GLY A 518 6.36 20.55 16.31
N GLY A 519 5.35 19.83 16.76
CA GLY A 519 4.12 19.58 15.99
C GLY A 519 3.01 20.59 16.22
N THR A 520 2.10 20.70 15.29
CA THR A 520 0.88 21.52 15.38
C THR A 520 -0.34 20.65 15.05
N PRO A 521 -1.27 20.42 16.01
CA PRO A 521 -1.23 20.91 17.40
C PRO A 521 -0.11 20.23 18.23
N ALA A 522 0.41 20.92 19.22
CA ALA A 522 1.45 20.37 20.10
C ALA A 522 0.92 19.33 21.11
N THR A 523 -0.38 19.21 21.26
CA THR A 523 -1.05 18.23 22.12
C THR A 523 -2.39 17.83 21.50
N SER A 524 -2.84 16.60 21.76
CA SER A 524 -4.17 16.11 21.39
C SER A 524 -4.75 15.18 22.44
N THR A 525 -6.06 15.02 22.41
CA THR A 525 -6.81 14.00 23.17
C THR A 525 -7.57 13.06 22.25
N GLU A 526 -7.39 13.17 20.96
CA GLU A 526 -7.97 12.29 19.96
C GLU A 526 -7.30 10.93 19.99
N HIS A 527 -8.00 9.88 19.57
CA HIS A 527 -7.46 8.53 19.48
C HIS A 527 -6.34 8.43 18.45
N ASN A 528 -6.60 8.95 17.24
CA ASN A 528 -5.70 8.93 16.11
C ASN A 528 -5.50 10.36 15.58
N PRO A 529 -4.66 11.18 16.23
CA PRO A 529 -4.48 12.58 15.87
C PRO A 529 -3.67 12.75 14.58
N VAL A 530 -3.94 13.86 13.90
CA VAL A 530 -3.16 14.31 12.74
C VAL A 530 -2.41 15.58 13.12
N VAL A 531 -1.11 15.62 12.86
CA VAL A 531 -0.19 16.68 13.30
C VAL A 531 0.62 17.18 12.11
N VAL A 532 0.81 18.50 12.01
CA VAL A 532 1.65 19.15 10.99
C VAL A 532 2.99 19.54 11.61
N TYR A 533 4.10 19.30 10.91
CA TYR A 533 5.44 19.72 11.33
C TYR A 533 5.94 20.82 10.40
N GLU A 534 5.97 22.06 10.91
CA GLU A 534 6.30 23.28 10.15
C GLU A 534 7.79 23.66 10.21
N THR A 535 8.57 23.02 11.06
CA THR A 535 9.99 23.33 11.25
C THR A 535 10.84 22.08 11.13
N PRO A 536 12.04 22.17 10.52
CA PRO A 536 12.95 21.06 10.49
C PRO A 536 13.49 20.74 11.90
N GLY A 537 13.68 19.46 12.17
CA GLY A 537 14.13 19.00 13.47
C GLY A 537 13.91 17.51 13.64
N THR A 538 14.38 16.98 14.78
CA THR A 538 14.04 15.63 15.23
C THR A 538 13.26 15.78 16.51
N PHE A 539 12.08 15.19 16.57
CA PHE A 539 11.08 15.49 17.57
C PHE A 539 10.63 14.25 18.33
N ASP A 540 10.46 14.41 19.64
CA ASP A 540 9.90 13.40 20.51
C ASP A 540 8.38 13.39 20.38
N VAL A 541 7.79 12.19 20.52
CA VAL A 541 6.35 12.02 20.64
C VAL A 541 6.05 11.21 21.88
N ALA A 542 5.11 11.68 22.70
CA ALA A 542 4.68 10.98 23.89
C ALA A 542 3.17 10.79 23.91
N LEU A 543 2.75 9.60 24.32
CA LEU A 543 1.36 9.26 24.61
C LEU A 543 1.24 8.82 26.08
N THR A 544 0.33 9.47 26.80
CA THR A 544 -0.12 9.02 28.11
C THR A 544 -1.55 8.51 28.01
N VAL A 545 -1.78 7.27 28.40
CA VAL A 545 -3.13 6.70 28.54
C VAL A 545 -3.51 6.55 29.99
N THR A 546 -4.79 6.72 30.27
CA THR A 546 -5.35 6.59 31.62
C THR A 546 -6.52 5.62 31.61
N ASP A 547 -6.55 4.70 32.55
CA ASP A 547 -7.68 3.80 32.75
C ASP A 547 -8.76 4.39 33.66
N ALA A 548 -9.91 3.73 33.79
CA ALA A 548 -11.02 4.15 34.64
C ALA A 548 -10.70 4.13 36.15
N SER A 549 -9.63 3.46 36.57
CA SER A 549 -9.17 3.46 37.98
C SER A 549 -8.23 4.65 38.25
N GLY A 550 -7.82 5.39 37.24
CA GLY A 550 -6.88 6.49 37.35
C GLY A 550 -5.42 6.07 37.25
N GLN A 551 -5.12 4.80 36.92
CA GLN A 551 -3.77 4.38 36.60
C GLN A 551 -3.36 4.91 35.22
N THR A 552 -2.10 5.31 35.08
CA THR A 552 -1.57 5.88 33.84
C THR A 552 -0.34 5.13 33.38
N HIS A 553 -0.14 5.11 32.07
CA HIS A 553 1.13 4.73 31.45
C HIS A 553 1.50 5.74 30.37
N THR A 554 2.78 6.11 30.32
CA THR A 554 3.32 7.02 29.32
C THR A 554 4.40 6.29 28.52
N LEU A 555 4.25 6.29 27.21
CA LEU A 555 5.31 5.93 26.25
C LEU A 555 5.83 7.20 25.59
N THR A 556 7.14 7.38 25.63
CA THR A 556 7.82 8.42 24.85
C THR A 556 8.73 7.75 23.83
N LYS A 557 8.51 8.03 22.55
CA LYS A 557 9.42 7.66 21.48
C LYS A 557 10.29 8.86 21.18
N SER A 558 11.56 8.79 21.64
CA SER A 558 12.50 9.90 21.44
C SER A 558 13.08 9.92 20.05
N ASN A 559 13.26 11.12 19.48
CA ASN A 559 13.71 11.33 18.11
C ASN A 559 12.87 10.55 17.10
N TYR A 560 11.57 10.56 17.29
CA TYR A 560 10.67 9.69 16.55
C TYR A 560 10.27 10.28 15.19
N ILE A 561 10.05 11.59 15.13
CA ILE A 561 9.71 12.26 13.87
C ILE A 561 10.90 13.10 13.40
N ASP A 562 11.40 12.77 12.22
CA ASP A 562 12.52 13.46 11.56
C ASP A 562 11.98 14.35 10.43
N VAL A 563 12.14 15.67 10.58
CA VAL A 563 11.62 16.67 9.64
C VAL A 563 12.75 17.35 8.89
N TYR A 564 12.67 17.40 7.57
CA TYR A 564 13.68 17.94 6.68
C TYR A 564 13.09 18.98 5.72
N HIS A 565 13.91 19.91 5.23
CA HIS A 565 13.56 20.69 4.06
C HIS A 565 13.58 19.82 2.80
N SER A 566 12.54 19.86 1.99
CA SER A 566 12.54 19.20 0.67
C SER A 566 13.48 19.93 -0.28
N ILE A 567 14.43 19.22 -0.90
CA ILE A 567 15.42 19.77 -1.82
C ILE A 567 15.47 18.88 -3.07
N SER A 568 14.61 19.18 -4.04
CA SER A 568 14.65 18.49 -5.34
C SER A 568 15.80 19.03 -6.20
N ILE A 569 16.45 18.12 -6.93
CA ILE A 569 17.56 18.49 -7.82
C ILE A 569 17.11 19.49 -8.89
N HIS A 570 17.89 20.54 -9.07
CA HIS A 570 17.68 21.57 -10.09
C HIS A 570 19.01 22.23 -10.46
N ASN A 571 19.01 23.10 -11.46
CA ASN A 571 20.19 23.89 -11.78
C ASN A 571 20.36 25.06 -10.82
N GLY A 572 21.47 25.10 -10.07
CA GLY A 572 21.75 26.20 -9.17
C GLY A 572 22.54 25.83 -7.92
N GLU A 573 22.38 26.66 -6.90
CA GLU A 573 23.02 26.49 -5.60
C GLU A 573 21.98 26.55 -4.48
N VAL A 574 22.16 25.68 -3.47
CA VAL A 574 21.35 25.65 -2.25
C VAL A 574 22.26 25.84 -1.06
N THR A 575 21.90 26.76 -0.18
CA THR A 575 22.54 26.95 1.12
C THR A 575 21.66 26.33 2.20
N LEU A 576 22.23 25.37 2.90
CA LEU A 576 21.56 24.61 3.96
C LEU A 576 21.83 25.31 5.30
N ALA A 577 20.85 26.09 5.79
CA ALA A 577 21.00 26.93 6.98
C ALA A 577 21.09 26.08 8.26
N ASP A 578 20.22 25.10 8.41
CA ASP A 578 20.06 24.26 9.59
C ASP A 578 20.68 22.87 9.43
N CYS A 579 21.32 22.61 8.28
CA CYS A 579 21.91 21.30 7.98
C CYS A 579 20.92 20.12 8.00
N ARG A 580 19.67 20.38 7.59
CA ARG A 580 18.62 19.36 7.48
C ARG A 580 17.90 19.47 6.13
N GLY A 581 18.29 18.65 5.18
CA GLY A 581 17.67 18.58 3.86
C GLY A 581 17.36 17.14 3.49
N LEU A 582 16.23 16.93 2.82
CA LEU A 582 15.91 15.69 2.11
C LEU A 582 16.19 15.95 0.63
N PHE A 583 17.28 15.37 0.12
CA PHE A 583 17.72 15.52 -1.27
C PHE A 583 17.00 14.50 -2.13
N LEU A 584 16.27 15.01 -3.11
CA LEU A 584 15.33 14.29 -3.93
C LEU A 584 15.64 14.48 -5.43
N PRO A 585 15.18 13.59 -6.30
CA PRO A 585 15.17 13.82 -7.74
C PRO A 585 14.18 14.92 -8.14
N SER A 586 14.07 15.21 -9.42
CA SER A 586 13.14 16.19 -9.97
C SER A 586 11.66 15.84 -9.74
N GLY A 587 11.35 14.55 -9.65
CA GLY A 587 10.00 14.05 -9.37
C GLY A 587 9.58 14.09 -7.90
N GLY A 588 10.45 14.57 -6.99
CA GLY A 588 10.16 14.58 -5.56
C GLY A 588 10.39 13.23 -4.89
N ASP A 589 9.69 12.97 -3.78
CA ASP A 589 9.85 11.76 -2.98
C ASP A 589 8.97 10.59 -3.46
N CYS A 590 7.89 10.87 -4.19
CA CYS A 590 6.91 9.88 -4.63
C CYS A 590 6.75 9.77 -6.15
N GLY A 591 7.44 10.62 -6.93
CA GLY A 591 7.39 10.63 -8.39
C GLY A 591 8.70 10.17 -9.02
N HIS A 592 8.66 9.87 -10.31
CA HIS A 592 9.84 9.56 -11.09
C HIS A 592 10.56 10.83 -11.57
N TYR A 593 11.90 10.80 -11.68
CA TYR A 593 12.63 11.86 -12.37
C TYR A 593 12.28 11.88 -13.87
N GLY A 594 12.47 13.02 -14.53
CA GLY A 594 12.16 13.17 -15.94
C GLY A 594 13.22 12.56 -16.88
N ASN A 595 12.81 12.32 -18.13
CA ASN A 595 13.74 11.93 -19.21
C ASN A 595 14.49 13.15 -19.76
N ASN A 596 15.70 12.94 -20.31
CA ASN A 596 16.57 13.99 -20.88
C ASN A 596 16.92 15.12 -19.90
N GLU A 597 17.00 14.82 -18.62
CA GLU A 597 17.42 15.78 -17.61
C GLU A 597 18.94 16.00 -17.64
N ASN A 598 19.33 17.22 -17.35
CA ASN A 598 20.75 17.60 -17.22
C ASN A 598 20.85 18.70 -16.16
N TYR A 599 20.92 18.26 -14.91
CA TYR A 599 21.02 19.15 -13.76
C TYR A 599 22.41 19.24 -13.20
N LYS A 600 22.72 20.43 -12.68
CA LYS A 600 23.91 20.68 -11.88
C LYS A 600 23.52 21.52 -10.67
N MET A 601 23.68 20.98 -9.49
CA MET A 601 23.31 21.58 -8.22
C MET A 601 24.47 21.57 -7.25
N THR A 602 24.77 22.70 -6.63
CA THR A 602 25.74 22.78 -5.55
C THR A 602 25.01 23.00 -4.22
N ILE A 603 25.29 22.14 -3.25
CA ILE A 603 24.76 22.25 -1.90
C ILE A 603 25.90 22.62 -0.97
N ARG A 604 25.71 23.69 -0.21
CA ARG A 604 26.72 24.19 0.76
C ARG A 604 26.08 24.44 2.13
N PRO A 605 26.82 24.27 3.23
CA PRO A 605 26.36 24.71 4.52
C PRO A 605 26.42 26.25 4.60
N GLU A 606 25.52 26.87 5.38
CA GLU A 606 25.59 28.30 5.64
C GLU A 606 26.87 28.68 6.41
N ASN A 607 27.26 27.84 7.36
CA ASN A 607 28.50 27.96 8.10
C ASN A 607 29.59 27.15 7.41
N THR A 608 30.59 27.85 6.87
CA THR A 608 31.72 27.23 6.14
C THR A 608 32.63 26.35 7.00
N ASN A 609 32.51 26.38 8.34
CA ASN A 609 33.18 25.44 9.22
C ASN A 609 32.50 24.06 9.27
N ARG A 610 31.28 23.97 8.74
CA ARG A 610 30.55 22.72 8.59
C ARG A 610 30.82 22.08 7.23
N ARG A 611 30.50 20.80 7.11
CA ARG A 611 30.68 20.03 5.88
C ARG A 611 29.41 19.22 5.60
N ILE A 612 28.90 19.28 4.38
CA ILE A 612 27.74 18.49 3.97
C ILE A 612 28.08 17.00 4.04
N ILE A 613 27.14 16.26 4.61
CA ILE A 613 27.07 14.79 4.56
C ILE A 613 25.79 14.44 3.82
N VAL A 614 25.87 13.57 2.82
CA VAL A 614 24.71 12.95 2.17
C VAL A 614 24.67 11.46 2.50
N ASN A 615 23.52 11.00 3.03
CA ASN A 615 23.26 9.58 3.28
C ASN A 615 22.07 9.16 2.41
N PHE A 616 22.30 8.26 1.48
CA PHE A 616 21.24 7.73 0.64
C PHE A 616 20.43 6.70 1.43
N LEU A 617 19.11 6.87 1.42
CA LEU A 617 18.13 5.96 2.06
C LEU A 617 17.51 5.02 1.03
N ASN A 618 17.34 5.50 -0.21
CA ASN A 618 16.89 4.74 -1.34
C ASN A 618 17.57 5.25 -2.62
N PHE A 619 17.80 4.37 -3.60
CA PHE A 619 18.44 4.72 -4.87
C PHE A 619 18.02 3.77 -6.00
N LYS A 620 17.43 4.32 -7.07
CA LYS A 620 17.06 3.56 -8.25
C LYS A 620 17.07 4.46 -9.49
N THR A 621 18.07 4.27 -10.34
CA THR A 621 18.18 4.94 -11.65
C THR A 621 18.41 3.92 -12.75
N GLN A 622 18.30 4.32 -14.03
CA GLN A 622 18.63 3.42 -15.13
C GLN A 622 20.12 3.05 -15.10
N PRO A 623 20.46 1.75 -15.02
CA PRO A 623 21.86 1.32 -14.97
C PRO A 623 22.68 1.83 -16.15
N ASN A 624 23.83 2.42 -15.88
CA ASN A 624 24.83 2.93 -16.84
C ASN A 624 24.34 4.05 -17.80
N ALA A 625 23.10 4.49 -17.69
CA ALA A 625 22.53 5.53 -18.55
C ALA A 625 22.17 6.79 -17.75
N ASP A 626 21.46 6.63 -16.61
CA ASP A 626 21.05 7.75 -15.80
C ASP A 626 21.96 7.84 -14.57
N VAL A 627 22.77 8.89 -14.54
CA VAL A 627 23.93 8.94 -13.67
C VAL A 627 23.86 10.15 -12.74
N LEU A 628 23.88 9.90 -11.42
CA LEU A 628 24.14 10.89 -10.39
C LEU A 628 25.64 10.91 -10.10
N SER A 629 26.32 12.03 -10.37
CA SER A 629 27.73 12.21 -10.04
C SER A 629 27.89 13.24 -8.94
N VAL A 630 28.82 13.00 -8.01
CA VAL A 630 29.08 13.83 -6.83
C VAL A 630 30.52 14.30 -6.85
N TYR A 631 30.72 15.62 -6.69
CA TYR A 631 32.04 16.27 -6.68
C TYR A 631 32.29 16.95 -5.33
N ASP A 632 33.50 16.83 -4.83
CA ASP A 632 33.96 17.42 -3.55
C ASP A 632 34.34 18.90 -3.72
N GLY A 633 33.34 19.78 -3.82
CA GLY A 633 33.55 21.21 -3.96
C GLY A 633 32.36 21.93 -4.59
N THR A 634 32.59 23.18 -4.99
CA THR A 634 31.54 24.09 -5.48
C THR A 634 31.36 24.06 -7.01
N SER A 635 31.97 23.12 -7.72
CA SER A 635 31.80 22.98 -9.15
C SER A 635 32.22 21.60 -9.64
N THR A 636 31.87 21.27 -10.89
CA THR A 636 32.31 20.03 -11.56
C THR A 636 33.80 19.99 -11.91
N ASN A 637 34.56 21.07 -11.66
CA ASN A 637 36.03 21.06 -11.73
C ASN A 637 36.67 20.52 -10.45
N ALA A 638 35.92 20.36 -9.39
CA ALA A 638 36.37 19.75 -8.16
C ALA A 638 36.59 18.23 -8.31
N PRO A 639 37.30 17.57 -7.40
CA PRO A 639 37.48 16.12 -7.47
C PRO A 639 36.16 15.36 -7.52
N LEU A 640 36.02 14.44 -8.47
CA LEU A 640 34.90 13.53 -8.54
C LEU A 640 35.02 12.50 -7.40
N ILE A 641 33.99 12.40 -6.58
CA ILE A 641 33.90 11.37 -5.51
C ILE A 641 33.38 10.07 -6.10
N GLY A 642 32.29 10.14 -6.88
CA GLY A 642 31.70 8.97 -7.49
C GLY A 642 30.61 9.32 -8.51
N SER A 643 30.28 8.32 -9.33
CA SER A 643 29.16 8.35 -10.27
C SER A 643 28.32 7.10 -10.04
N PHE A 644 27.04 7.27 -9.78
CA PHE A 644 26.13 6.25 -9.30
C PHE A 644 24.99 6.05 -10.30
N SER A 645 24.65 4.81 -10.58
CA SER A 645 23.50 4.42 -11.42
C SER A 645 23.05 3.00 -11.07
N GLY A 646 21.81 2.66 -11.38
CA GLY A 646 21.23 1.36 -11.07
C GLY A 646 20.53 1.34 -9.71
N MET A 647 20.62 0.24 -8.99
CA MET A 647 19.90 0.01 -7.73
C MET A 647 20.84 -0.17 -6.52
N GLU A 648 22.15 -0.06 -6.74
CA GLU A 648 23.13 -0.16 -5.64
C GLU A 648 23.12 1.14 -4.84
N LEU A 649 22.85 1.02 -3.54
CA LEU A 649 22.78 2.17 -2.63
C LEU A 649 24.17 2.78 -2.45
N PRO A 650 24.39 4.08 -2.80
CA PRO A 650 25.67 4.72 -2.56
C PRO A 650 26.03 4.80 -1.08
N ASP A 651 27.30 4.62 -0.77
CA ASP A 651 27.82 4.88 0.58
C ASP A 651 27.63 6.34 1.01
N SER A 652 27.65 6.60 2.33
CA SER A 652 27.61 7.95 2.87
C SER A 652 28.79 8.81 2.34
N ILE A 653 28.49 9.98 1.82
CA ILE A 653 29.46 10.91 1.24
C ILE A 653 29.59 12.16 2.11
N THR A 654 30.81 12.48 2.52
CA THR A 654 31.11 13.69 3.29
C THR A 654 32.04 14.61 2.50
N ALA A 655 31.67 15.90 2.41
CA ALA A 655 32.54 16.91 1.81
C ALA A 655 33.87 17.02 2.58
N THR A 656 35.00 17.09 1.88
CA THR A 656 36.33 17.24 2.51
C THR A 656 36.97 18.59 2.20
N ASN A 657 36.41 19.34 1.22
CA ASN A 657 36.92 20.64 0.80
C ASN A 657 36.70 21.74 1.87
N THR A 658 37.41 22.86 1.73
CA THR A 658 37.36 23.97 2.71
C THR A 658 36.02 24.70 2.77
N GLU A 659 35.19 24.62 1.75
CA GLU A 659 33.86 25.25 1.70
C GLU A 659 32.80 24.33 2.24
N GLY A 660 33.11 23.07 2.52
CA GLY A 660 32.20 22.06 3.04
C GLY A 660 31.09 21.68 2.06
N ALA A 661 31.22 22.02 0.77
CA ALA A 661 30.19 21.91 -0.24
C ALA A 661 30.32 20.63 -1.07
N LEU A 662 29.20 20.12 -1.57
CA LEU A 662 29.15 19.07 -2.59
C LEU A 662 28.43 19.60 -3.84
N THR A 663 28.95 19.27 -5.02
CA THR A 663 28.26 19.52 -6.29
C THR A 663 27.74 18.21 -6.87
N PHE A 664 26.49 18.20 -7.22
CA PHE A 664 25.80 17.07 -7.84
C PHE A 664 25.51 17.37 -9.28
N THR A 665 25.70 16.40 -10.15
CA THR A 665 25.14 16.43 -11.52
C THR A 665 24.29 15.21 -11.73
N PHE A 666 23.14 15.40 -12.36
CA PHE A 666 22.29 14.30 -12.78
C PHE A 666 21.98 14.41 -14.26
N ILE A 667 22.25 13.34 -14.99
CA ILE A 667 21.94 13.23 -16.41
C ILE A 667 21.07 12.01 -16.58
N SER A 668 19.90 12.19 -17.17
CA SER A 668 19.00 11.09 -17.51
C SER A 668 18.92 10.86 -19.02
N SER A 669 18.65 9.63 -19.39
CA SER A 669 18.45 9.16 -20.75
C SER A 669 17.13 9.66 -21.36
N GLU A 670 16.89 9.31 -22.61
CA GLU A 670 15.69 9.75 -23.35
C GLU A 670 14.44 8.92 -22.99
N TYR A 671 14.59 7.71 -22.43
CA TYR A 671 13.51 6.74 -22.49
C TYR A 671 13.13 6.08 -21.19
N ILE A 672 14.02 5.95 -20.21
CA ILE A 672 13.76 5.22 -18.98
C ILE A 672 14.00 6.13 -17.77
N ASN A 673 13.06 6.18 -16.86
CA ASN A 673 13.19 6.87 -15.60
C ASN A 673 12.71 5.96 -14.44
N PHE A 674 13.08 6.33 -13.24
CA PHE A 674 12.68 5.66 -12.01
C PHE A 674 12.45 6.73 -10.94
N PHE A 675 12.08 6.33 -9.72
CA PHE A 675 11.88 7.29 -8.63
C PHE A 675 13.18 8.01 -8.20
N GLY A 676 14.37 7.58 -8.65
CA GLY A 676 15.65 8.26 -8.41
C GLY A 676 16.25 7.94 -7.05
N TRP A 677 16.25 8.89 -6.14
CA TRP A 677 16.85 8.72 -4.82
C TRP A 677 16.11 9.51 -3.74
N VAL A 678 16.22 9.00 -2.51
CA VAL A 678 15.93 9.75 -1.29
C VAL A 678 17.19 9.75 -0.45
N ALA A 679 17.70 10.93 -0.11
CA ALA A 679 18.91 11.05 0.70
C ALA A 679 18.80 12.17 1.74
N THR A 680 19.25 11.92 2.96
CA THR A 680 19.34 12.98 3.96
C THR A 680 20.61 13.79 3.77
N LEU A 681 20.49 15.09 3.91
CA LEU A 681 21.59 16.05 3.97
C LEU A 681 21.72 16.55 5.40
N THR A 682 22.88 16.29 5.98
CA THR A 682 23.27 16.78 7.31
C THR A 682 24.63 17.44 7.23
N CYS A 683 25.16 17.94 8.35
CA CYS A 683 26.50 18.50 8.36
C CYS A 683 27.35 17.98 9.52
N THR A 684 28.65 17.84 9.29
CA THR A 684 29.63 17.71 10.39
C THR A 684 29.97 19.08 10.96
N GLY A 685 30.32 19.14 12.26
CA GLY A 685 30.95 20.30 12.86
C GLY A 685 30.05 21.52 13.05
N GLY A 686 28.91 21.36 13.67
CA GLY A 686 28.10 22.49 14.11
C GLY A 686 27.91 22.44 15.61
N GLU A 687 28.37 23.47 16.31
CA GLU A 687 28.52 23.54 17.73
C GLU A 687 29.35 22.38 18.28
N SER A 688 30.53 22.71 18.78
CA SER A 688 31.23 21.84 19.71
C SER A 688 30.25 21.57 20.87
N VAL A 689 29.52 20.46 20.83
CA VAL A 689 29.38 19.73 22.07
C VAL A 689 30.86 19.53 22.46
N ASP A 690 31.28 20.27 23.47
CA ASP A 690 32.61 20.11 24.04
C ASP A 690 32.85 18.60 24.17
N GLU A 691 33.77 18.05 23.36
CA GLU A 691 34.31 16.70 23.59
C GLU A 691 34.97 16.61 24.97
N ASN A 692 34.95 17.68 25.73
CA ASN A 692 35.45 17.84 27.09
C ASN A 692 34.40 17.56 28.19
N GLY A 693 33.20 17.07 27.90
CA GLY A 693 32.17 16.78 28.89
C GLY A 693 31.86 15.31 29.12
N MET A 694 32.19 14.39 28.22
CA MET A 694 32.05 12.95 28.47
C MET A 694 33.41 12.35 28.84
N GLU A 695 33.63 12.03 30.11
CA GLU A 695 34.64 11.03 30.47
C GLU A 695 34.27 9.75 29.73
N VAL A 696 35.16 9.36 28.83
CA VAL A 696 35.03 8.38 27.75
C VAL A 696 34.32 7.11 28.20
N ALA A 697 33.13 6.81 27.63
CA ALA A 697 32.60 5.47 27.76
C ALA A 697 33.53 4.48 27.05
N ILE A 698 34.06 3.52 27.79
CA ILE A 698 34.95 2.47 27.29
C ILE A 698 34.12 1.21 27.07
N VAL A 699 34.22 0.62 25.87
CA VAL A 699 33.49 -0.59 25.50
C VAL A 699 34.48 -1.68 25.11
N TYR A 700 34.48 -2.79 25.82
CA TYR A 700 35.43 -3.89 25.57
C TYR A 700 34.88 -5.25 26.04
N PRO A 701 35.30 -6.36 25.42
CA PRO A 701 36.05 -6.42 24.17
C PRO A 701 35.16 -6.10 22.96
N ASN A 702 35.73 -5.51 21.92
CA ASN A 702 35.10 -5.35 20.62
C ASN A 702 36.12 -5.76 19.53
N PRO A 703 35.98 -6.89 18.83
CA PRO A 703 34.84 -7.82 18.85
C PRO A 703 34.62 -8.56 20.18
N CYS A 704 33.34 -8.87 20.48
CA CYS A 704 32.93 -9.68 21.62
C CYS A 704 32.36 -11.03 21.23
N LYS A 705 32.30 -11.99 22.16
CA LYS A 705 31.73 -13.34 21.91
C LYS A 705 30.46 -13.59 22.73
N SER A 706 30.54 -13.49 24.02
CA SER A 706 29.44 -13.80 24.94
C SER A 706 28.97 -12.59 25.72
N SER A 707 29.83 -11.62 25.94
CA SER A 707 29.50 -10.42 26.69
C SER A 707 30.46 -9.28 26.34
N LEU A 708 30.08 -8.06 26.65
CA LEU A 708 30.91 -6.87 26.60
C LEU A 708 30.74 -6.05 27.89
N ASN A 709 31.78 -5.33 28.28
CA ASN A 709 31.71 -4.36 29.36
C ASN A 709 31.50 -2.97 28.78
N ILE A 710 30.69 -2.18 29.44
CA ILE A 710 30.57 -0.74 29.21
C ILE A 710 30.94 -0.04 30.51
N GLU A 711 31.98 0.76 30.48
CA GLU A 711 32.44 1.60 31.60
C GLU A 711 32.25 3.07 31.26
N THR A 712 31.66 3.85 32.16
CA THR A 712 31.42 5.28 32.02
C THR A 712 31.31 5.91 33.41
N LYS A 713 30.89 7.17 33.52
CA LYS A 713 30.55 7.79 34.81
C LYS A 713 29.11 8.27 34.82
N GLY A 714 28.38 7.99 35.91
CA GLY A 714 27.05 8.43 36.15
C GLY A 714 25.97 7.50 35.57
N LEU A 715 24.75 7.95 35.58
CA LEU A 715 23.60 7.20 35.08
C LEU A 715 23.56 7.30 33.53
N VAL A 716 23.54 6.14 32.86
CA VAL A 716 23.46 6.05 31.40
C VAL A 716 22.49 5.00 30.94
N ASN A 717 21.89 5.25 29.79
CA ASN A 717 21.11 4.29 29.03
C ASN A 717 21.98 3.72 27.90
N TYR A 718 21.82 2.43 27.58
CA TYR A 718 22.40 1.87 26.37
C TYR A 718 21.36 1.14 25.55
N GLY A 719 21.53 1.16 24.23
CA GLY A 719 20.75 0.36 23.28
C GLY A 719 21.66 -0.28 22.25
N LEU A 720 21.44 -1.55 21.96
CA LEU A 720 22.14 -2.31 20.93
C LEU A 720 21.17 -2.57 19.78
N TYR A 721 21.56 -2.15 18.59
CA TYR A 721 20.71 -2.20 17.40
C TYR A 721 21.32 -3.13 16.35
N ASN A 722 20.48 -3.93 15.70
CA ASN A 722 20.90 -4.79 14.58
C ASN A 722 21.05 -3.97 13.28
N SER A 723 21.42 -4.64 12.18
CA SER A 723 21.56 -4.02 10.85
C SER A 723 20.27 -3.47 10.26
N LEU A 724 19.10 -3.81 10.82
CA LEU A 724 17.79 -3.30 10.43
C LEU A 724 17.34 -2.11 11.31
N GLY A 725 18.21 -1.64 12.23
CA GLY A 725 17.88 -0.55 13.16
C GLY A 725 17.01 -0.97 14.35
N GLN A 726 16.67 -2.25 14.50
CA GLN A 726 15.87 -2.73 15.61
C GLN A 726 16.70 -2.83 16.88
N CYS A 727 16.20 -2.30 17.99
CA CYS A 727 16.83 -2.44 19.31
C CYS A 727 16.68 -3.88 19.79
N VAL A 728 17.79 -4.60 19.90
CA VAL A 728 17.83 -6.02 20.30
C VAL A 728 18.20 -6.22 21.76
N LEU A 729 18.80 -5.22 22.39
CA LEU A 729 19.13 -5.16 23.82
C LEU A 729 19.18 -3.71 24.28
N SER A 730 18.66 -3.43 25.46
CA SER A 730 18.78 -2.11 26.09
C SER A 730 18.84 -2.24 27.60
N GLY A 731 19.35 -1.22 28.26
CA GLY A 731 19.41 -1.17 29.71
C GLY A 731 19.88 0.18 30.24
N VAL A 732 19.74 0.33 31.56
CA VAL A 732 20.15 1.50 32.30
C VAL A 732 21.13 1.03 33.39
N PHE A 733 22.23 1.76 33.57
CA PHE A 733 23.22 1.42 34.58
C PHE A 733 23.93 2.67 35.11
N VAL A 734 24.70 2.50 36.19
CA VAL A 734 25.52 3.53 36.78
C VAL A 734 26.97 3.06 36.75
N ASP A 735 27.87 3.87 36.22
CA ASP A 735 29.32 3.70 36.13
C ASP A 735 29.80 2.51 35.28
N GLU A 736 29.32 1.28 35.51
CA GLU A 736 29.75 0.11 34.70
C GLU A 736 28.64 -0.92 34.57
N THR A 737 28.64 -1.67 33.46
CA THR A 737 27.76 -2.83 33.27
C THR A 737 28.38 -3.88 32.36
N LEU A 738 27.99 -5.15 32.59
CA LEU A 738 28.28 -6.28 31.71
C LEU A 738 27.03 -6.59 30.87
N VAL A 739 27.13 -6.48 29.57
CA VAL A 739 26.06 -6.77 28.64
C VAL A 739 26.24 -8.17 28.04
N GLU A 740 25.32 -9.07 28.33
CA GLU A 740 25.35 -10.43 27.80
C GLU A 740 24.88 -10.45 26.33
N THR A 741 25.71 -10.98 25.44
CA THR A 741 25.46 -11.06 23.99
C THR A 741 25.25 -12.49 23.49
N THR A 742 25.26 -13.49 24.37
CA THR A 742 25.17 -14.92 24.03
C THR A 742 23.91 -15.28 23.23
N GLY A 743 22.81 -14.57 23.45
CA GLY A 743 21.53 -14.76 22.74
C GLY A 743 21.46 -14.14 21.34
N LEU A 744 22.44 -13.29 20.98
CA LEU A 744 22.41 -12.58 19.70
C LEU A 744 23.16 -13.34 18.60
N PRO A 745 22.73 -13.28 17.32
CA PRO A 745 23.49 -13.80 16.19
C PRO A 745 24.86 -13.15 16.03
N ALA A 746 25.83 -13.86 15.45
CA ALA A 746 27.09 -13.25 15.04
C ALA A 746 26.82 -12.21 13.96
N GLY A 747 27.42 -11.02 14.05
CA GLY A 747 27.17 -9.94 13.10
C GLY A 747 27.67 -8.59 13.60
N VAL A 748 27.31 -7.55 12.85
CA VAL A 748 27.60 -6.16 13.16
C VAL A 748 26.37 -5.53 13.80
N TYR A 749 26.59 -4.81 14.89
CA TYR A 749 25.57 -4.09 15.66
C TYR A 749 26.04 -2.67 15.90
N ILE A 750 25.08 -1.77 16.17
CA ILE A 750 25.36 -0.42 16.62
C ILE A 750 25.01 -0.33 18.10
N LEU A 751 25.97 -0.01 18.92
CA LEU A 751 25.82 0.28 20.34
C LEU A 751 25.70 1.78 20.53
N ARG A 752 24.59 2.23 21.12
CA ARG A 752 24.35 3.63 21.50
C ARG A 752 24.33 3.74 23.01
N ILE A 753 25.08 4.67 23.56
CA ILE A 753 25.19 4.94 25.00
C ILE A 753 24.83 6.40 25.22
N ILE A 754 23.85 6.68 26.10
CA ILE A 754 23.35 8.03 26.36
C ILE A 754 23.41 8.30 27.86
N GLY A 755 24.09 9.38 28.23
CA GLY A 755 24.18 9.87 29.60
C GLY A 755 23.90 11.38 29.69
N GLU A 756 23.83 11.94 30.91
CA GLU A 756 23.59 13.37 31.13
C GLU A 756 24.58 14.31 30.41
N SER A 757 25.76 13.81 30.07
CA SER A 757 26.84 14.57 29.45
C SER A 757 26.97 14.32 27.93
N GLY A 758 26.09 13.51 27.29
CA GLY A 758 26.14 13.27 25.84
C GLY A 758 25.80 11.84 25.40
N CYS A 759 26.01 11.56 24.13
CA CYS A 759 25.76 10.26 23.50
C CYS A 759 27.04 9.74 22.82
N LYS A 760 27.35 8.44 23.00
CA LYS A 760 28.35 7.72 22.24
C LYS A 760 27.70 6.66 21.37
N VAL A 761 28.08 6.58 20.11
CA VAL A 761 27.68 5.52 19.19
C VAL A 761 28.93 4.75 18.75
N GLU A 762 28.90 3.44 18.86
CA GLU A 762 30.04 2.58 18.53
C GLU A 762 29.59 1.34 17.76
N LYS A 763 30.32 1.00 16.71
CA LYS A 763 30.11 -0.26 15.95
C LYS A 763 30.63 -1.42 16.80
N LEU A 764 29.77 -2.35 17.13
CA LEU A 764 30.07 -3.58 17.86
C LEU A 764 30.08 -4.77 16.92
N VAL A 765 31.09 -5.63 17.05
CA VAL A 765 31.15 -6.91 16.31
C VAL A 765 30.95 -8.05 17.28
N ILE A 766 29.91 -8.88 17.05
CA ILE A 766 29.68 -10.12 17.81
C ILE A 766 30.20 -11.29 17.00
N GLU A 767 31.12 -12.06 17.56
CA GLU A 767 31.66 -13.29 17.00
C GLU A 767 31.11 -14.50 17.77
N LYS A 768 30.91 -15.62 17.12
CA LYS A 768 30.53 -16.91 17.75
C LYS A 768 31.74 -17.84 17.89
#